data_8bbf7d112f6ffd78a4a96e9ae95731c0
#
_entry.id   8bbf7d112f6ffd78a4a96e9ae95731c0
#
_cell.length_a   1.000
_cell.length_b   1.000
_cell.length_c   1.000
_cell.angle_alpha   90.00
_cell.angle_beta   90.00
_cell.angle_gamma   90.00
#
_symmetry.space_group_name_H-M   'P 1'
#
loop_
_entity.id
_entity.type
_entity.pdbx_description
1 polymer ?
#
loop_
_entity_poly.entity_id
_entity_poly.type
_entity_poly.pdbx_seq_one_letter_code
_entity_poly.pdbx_strand_id
1 'polypeptide(L)'
;MSKRLLIGAVLSLIATFGLWRSVTAQAAVPPFEKVECPFPAPIGYRIDCGFVSVPEDRSRVNSPLIKIGVAIVHSTSATPAPDPIFFLNGGPGGAIIAALPNMLPGFDPLLSTRDVIFFDQRGAGWSQPSLICPEIEGIKIESLKRTLSLEESLAAYRTCRDRLQSAGIDVIAYNTTENAADVDDLRRALGYEQINLFGISYGTMLAQVIVRDYPDHIRSTILDSAYPIWEYVMADAPASLTHYFDTVFTNCENDLVCRSAYPDVRSIFAQLIDRVEQQPIVFANTDPVTHATFTTTIDAASLIGWLLYTTPRDVPGAIYDLRDGELTSIVKAQRALLEDAYRPQWPLSEGMKTSVLCQLRLAQVTPQQIAESEARYVAAAWANASAAGQMALCAEWPTRSIDARDAEPLQTDVLLLVIGGEYDPGSPPRYAETIAAASTHGHAFIVPEAGHAALISADPCANGIVYAFLNDPLREPRSECLAQTRQPGFSLRAALSRPAITILSVVLLGVLTWSGWRGVQNFKRQPRSWTWHISLRLLGWWPVAASAVLVTLALLSDALENTPISIVHVVETIVPLLAAVQAAFLFSPEDEPALEVTLASRRPIAWTMVERLAWLFALQGSVALIGSAVAAGMTGESLDVAVIRWLAPLTIFVGLALCLTLLTRQPAMSIGLLIVVWCGLMLASEQLIALWPFLWPIGVYLQPDRPDYALNRLFLILLGLWLICLALTYFIHDEERVLLGGRSKSNTG
;
A
#
# COMPACT_ATOMS: atom_id res chain seq x y z
N MET A 1 55.18 22.42 -66.20
CA MET A 1 54.14 21.75 -65.44
C MET A 1 53.41 22.78 -64.60
N SER A 2 52.17 23.07 -64.90
CA SER A 2 51.45 24.25 -64.42
C SER A 2 50.88 24.04 -63.02
N LYS A 3 50.86 25.13 -62.21
CA LYS A 3 50.27 25.22 -60.86
C LYS A 3 48.84 24.65 -60.75
N ARG A 4 48.13 24.44 -61.86
CA ARG A 4 46.81 23.88 -61.90
C ARG A 4 46.76 22.33 -61.67
N LEU A 5 47.84 21.59 -62.00
CA LEU A 5 47.92 20.16 -61.71
C LEU A 5 48.23 19.84 -60.23
N LEU A 6 48.92 20.72 -59.56
CA LEU A 6 49.25 20.55 -58.15
C LEU A 6 48.01 20.81 -57.26
N ILE A 7 47.18 21.78 -57.61
CA ILE A 7 45.91 22.10 -56.91
C ILE A 7 44.88 21.01 -57.10
N GLY A 8 44.78 20.39 -58.28
CA GLY A 8 43.89 19.28 -58.53
C GLY A 8 44.26 18.00 -57.74
N ALA A 9 45.56 17.73 -57.57
CA ALA A 9 46.03 16.59 -56.78
C ALA A 9 45.83 16.78 -55.28
N VAL A 10 45.98 18.01 -54.75
CA VAL A 10 45.75 18.32 -53.32
C VAL A 10 44.24 18.29 -53.00
N LEU A 11 43.36 18.79 -53.89
CA LEU A 11 41.94 18.76 -53.70
C LEU A 11 41.36 17.33 -53.81
N SER A 12 41.92 16.44 -54.65
CA SER A 12 41.57 15.01 -54.67
C SER A 12 42.04 14.28 -53.44
N LEU A 13 43.19 14.61 -52.88
CA LEU A 13 43.64 13.99 -51.61
C LEU A 13 42.81 14.46 -50.38
N ILE A 14 42.37 15.72 -50.37
CA ILE A 14 41.46 16.20 -49.29
C ILE A 14 40.06 15.60 -49.43
N ALA A 15 39.55 15.37 -50.65
CA ALA A 15 38.26 14.71 -50.86
C ALA A 15 38.29 13.22 -50.50
N THR A 16 39.41 12.51 -50.61
CA THR A 16 39.54 11.12 -50.21
C THR A 16 39.80 10.95 -48.71
N PHE A 17 40.40 11.96 -47.99
CA PHE A 17 40.54 11.95 -46.55
C PHE A 17 39.27 12.42 -45.81
N GLY A 18 38.39 13.16 -46.46
CA GLY A 18 37.11 13.65 -45.87
C GLY A 18 35.98 12.61 -45.81
N LEU A 19 36.16 11.39 -46.37
CA LEU A 19 35.14 10.34 -46.41
C LEU A 19 35.41 9.12 -45.53
N TRP A 20 36.51 9.14 -44.77
CA TRP A 20 36.65 8.18 -43.69
C TRP A 20 35.97 8.73 -42.42
N ARG A 21 34.65 8.90 -42.44
CA ARG A 21 33.89 8.70 -41.22
C ARG A 21 34.15 7.27 -40.80
N SER A 22 34.86 7.12 -39.70
CA SER A 22 34.94 5.86 -39.00
C SER A 22 33.50 5.46 -38.67
N VAL A 23 32.90 4.65 -39.52
CA VAL A 23 31.77 3.80 -39.11
C VAL A 23 32.41 2.84 -38.11
N THR A 24 32.44 3.23 -36.86
CA THR A 24 32.62 2.26 -35.78
C THR A 24 31.51 1.26 -35.99
N ALA A 25 31.83 0.08 -36.51
CA ALA A 25 30.90 -1.01 -36.59
C ALA A 25 30.44 -1.26 -35.16
N GLN A 26 29.24 -0.80 -34.87
CA GLN A 26 28.61 -1.04 -33.59
C GLN A 26 28.49 -2.55 -33.49
N ALA A 27 29.12 -3.16 -32.48
CA ALA A 27 29.12 -4.60 -32.31
C ALA A 27 27.67 -5.10 -32.36
N ALA A 28 27.42 -6.19 -33.08
CA ALA A 28 26.08 -6.77 -33.17
C ALA A 28 25.67 -7.18 -31.74
N VAL A 29 24.55 -6.66 -31.27
CA VAL A 29 23.96 -7.07 -29.98
C VAL A 29 23.51 -8.52 -30.12
N PRO A 30 23.87 -9.40 -29.17
CA PRO A 30 23.35 -10.76 -29.15
C PRO A 30 21.81 -10.75 -29.12
N PRO A 31 21.15 -11.70 -29.82
CA PRO A 31 19.70 -11.76 -29.83
C PRO A 31 19.15 -12.10 -28.43
N PHE A 32 17.88 -11.74 -28.20
CA PHE A 32 17.13 -12.15 -27.01
C PHE A 32 17.06 -13.68 -26.92
N GLU A 33 17.64 -14.24 -25.87
CA GLU A 33 17.62 -15.68 -25.56
C GLU A 33 16.38 -15.99 -24.73
N LYS A 34 15.31 -16.48 -25.36
CA LYS A 34 14.05 -16.82 -24.68
C LYS A 34 14.23 -18.06 -23.79
N VAL A 35 13.78 -17.96 -22.55
CA VAL A 35 13.76 -19.06 -21.57
C VAL A 35 12.44 -19.08 -20.81
N GLU A 36 12.21 -20.09 -19.99
CA GLU A 36 11.05 -20.15 -19.09
C GLU A 36 11.10 -19.01 -18.05
N CYS A 37 9.95 -18.41 -17.75
CA CYS A 37 9.86 -17.36 -16.73
C CYS A 37 10.18 -17.92 -15.34
N PRO A 38 10.85 -17.16 -14.45
CA PRO A 38 11.16 -17.61 -13.09
C PRO A 38 9.93 -17.69 -12.18
N PHE A 39 8.75 -17.43 -12.71
CA PHE A 39 7.47 -17.49 -12.03
C PHE A 39 6.38 -18.02 -12.98
N PRO A 40 5.29 -18.61 -12.48
CA PRO A 40 4.15 -18.97 -13.29
C PRO A 40 3.44 -17.71 -13.80
N ALA A 41 3.16 -17.64 -15.10
CA ALA A 41 2.45 -16.49 -15.67
C ALA A 41 1.03 -16.39 -15.07
N PRO A 42 0.65 -15.24 -14.51
CA PRO A 42 -0.70 -15.04 -14.00
C PRO A 42 -1.75 -15.18 -15.11
N ILE A 43 -2.94 -15.64 -14.72
CA ILE A 43 -4.03 -15.87 -15.66
C ILE A 43 -4.39 -14.55 -16.39
N GLY A 44 -4.48 -14.58 -17.70
CA GLY A 44 -4.85 -13.44 -18.55
C GLY A 44 -3.65 -12.68 -19.15
N TYR A 45 -2.43 -12.94 -18.71
CA TYR A 45 -1.24 -12.30 -19.24
C TYR A 45 -0.42 -13.23 -20.14
N ARG A 46 0.09 -12.68 -21.25
CA ARG A 46 1.08 -13.34 -22.10
C ARG A 46 2.44 -12.73 -21.80
N ILE A 47 3.38 -13.55 -21.32
CA ILE A 47 4.70 -13.11 -20.89
C ILE A 47 5.77 -13.94 -21.56
N ASP A 48 6.73 -13.28 -22.18
CA ASP A 48 7.95 -13.89 -22.69
C ASP A 48 9.13 -13.48 -21.82
N CYS A 49 9.85 -14.45 -21.28
CA CYS A 49 11.01 -14.19 -20.45
C CYS A 49 12.30 -14.66 -21.12
N GLY A 50 13.43 -14.03 -20.77
CA GLY A 50 14.72 -14.40 -21.33
C GLY A 50 15.85 -13.49 -20.90
N PHE A 51 16.95 -13.60 -21.62
CA PHE A 51 18.15 -12.83 -21.36
C PHE A 51 18.67 -12.14 -22.62
N VAL A 52 19.29 -10.96 -22.41
CA VAL A 52 20.14 -10.30 -23.41
C VAL A 52 21.54 -10.22 -22.84
N SER A 53 22.54 -10.68 -23.60
CA SER A 53 23.94 -10.61 -23.20
C SER A 53 24.52 -9.26 -23.59
N VAL A 54 25.16 -8.58 -22.64
CA VAL A 54 25.78 -7.26 -22.82
C VAL A 54 27.17 -7.24 -22.21
N PRO A 55 28.09 -6.36 -22.65
CA PRO A 55 29.40 -6.23 -22.02
C PRO A 55 29.27 -5.75 -20.56
N GLU A 56 30.07 -6.35 -19.65
CA GLU A 56 30.11 -5.87 -18.25
C GLU A 56 30.65 -4.44 -18.18
N ASP A 57 31.75 -4.16 -18.87
CA ASP A 57 32.37 -2.82 -18.96
C ASP A 57 32.67 -2.46 -20.43
N ARG A 58 31.89 -1.55 -21.01
CA ARG A 58 32.04 -1.13 -22.42
C ARG A 58 33.31 -0.33 -22.69
N SER A 59 34.00 0.12 -21.66
CA SER A 59 35.31 0.78 -21.81
C SER A 59 36.45 -0.23 -22.11
N ARG A 60 36.22 -1.53 -21.94
CA ARG A 60 37.21 -2.62 -22.15
C ARG A 60 36.90 -3.40 -23.42
N VAL A 61 37.87 -3.52 -24.30
CA VAL A 61 37.72 -4.20 -25.61
C VAL A 61 37.30 -5.68 -25.46
N ASN A 62 37.74 -6.39 -24.42
CA ASN A 62 37.45 -7.82 -24.17
C ASN A 62 36.73 -7.98 -22.82
N SER A 63 35.73 -7.14 -22.56
CA SER A 63 34.92 -7.26 -21.35
C SER A 63 34.15 -8.59 -21.32
N PRO A 64 34.03 -9.25 -20.17
CA PRO A 64 33.11 -10.36 -20.01
C PRO A 64 31.68 -9.95 -20.40
N LEU A 65 30.90 -10.90 -20.88
CA LEU A 65 29.47 -10.69 -21.08
C LEU A 65 28.71 -11.04 -19.80
N ILE A 66 27.79 -10.15 -19.46
CA ILE A 66 26.79 -10.36 -18.41
C ILE A 66 25.41 -10.56 -19.05
N LYS A 67 24.45 -11.11 -18.32
CA LYS A 67 23.10 -11.36 -18.82
C LYS A 67 22.09 -10.45 -18.12
N ILE A 68 21.34 -9.69 -18.89
CA ILE A 68 20.23 -8.87 -18.39
C ILE A 68 18.95 -9.71 -18.49
N GLY A 69 18.29 -9.94 -17.35
CA GLY A 69 17.02 -10.64 -17.28
C GLY A 69 15.87 -9.73 -17.73
N VAL A 70 15.03 -10.24 -18.64
CA VAL A 70 13.94 -9.49 -19.29
C VAL A 70 12.65 -10.27 -19.23
N ALA A 71 11.54 -9.59 -18.98
CA ALA A 71 10.18 -10.09 -19.11
C ALA A 71 9.37 -9.13 -20.01
N ILE A 72 8.90 -9.63 -21.14
CA ILE A 72 8.04 -8.90 -22.08
C ILE A 72 6.60 -9.25 -21.75
N VAL A 73 5.85 -8.31 -21.23
CA VAL A 73 4.40 -8.47 -21.03
C VAL A 73 3.68 -7.90 -22.22
N HIS A 74 3.04 -8.79 -22.97
CA HIS A 74 2.39 -8.41 -24.22
C HIS A 74 1.07 -7.68 -23.98
N SER A 75 0.83 -6.67 -24.81
CA SER A 75 -0.44 -5.95 -24.87
C SER A 75 -1.62 -6.89 -25.06
N THR A 76 -2.75 -6.51 -24.51
CA THR A 76 -4.07 -7.13 -24.74
C THR A 76 -4.70 -6.67 -26.06
N SER A 77 -4.17 -5.62 -26.69
CA SER A 77 -4.60 -5.14 -28.00
C SER A 77 -4.29 -6.15 -29.12
N ALA A 78 -5.19 -6.31 -30.06
CA ALA A 78 -4.92 -7.07 -31.29
C ALA A 78 -3.91 -6.36 -32.23
N THR A 79 -3.76 -5.04 -32.08
CA THR A 79 -2.85 -4.18 -32.83
C THR A 79 -2.10 -3.26 -31.89
N PRO A 80 -1.12 -3.79 -31.13
CA PRO A 80 -0.36 -2.97 -30.20
C PRO A 80 0.42 -1.88 -30.95
N ALA A 81 0.64 -0.76 -30.28
CA ALA A 81 1.50 0.30 -30.81
C ALA A 81 2.96 -0.20 -30.91
N PRO A 82 3.71 0.23 -31.94
CA PRO A 82 5.06 -0.29 -32.21
C PRO A 82 6.13 0.24 -31.23
N ASP A 83 5.77 1.13 -30.33
CA ASP A 83 6.61 1.83 -29.36
C ASP A 83 6.32 1.32 -27.92
N PRO A 84 6.94 0.23 -27.48
CA PRO A 84 6.69 -0.35 -26.18
C PRO A 84 7.14 0.58 -25.04
N ILE A 85 6.72 0.24 -23.81
CA ILE A 85 7.13 0.93 -22.61
C ILE A 85 8.24 0.13 -21.94
N PHE A 86 9.40 0.73 -21.70
CA PHE A 86 10.46 0.18 -20.89
C PHE A 86 10.33 0.68 -19.45
N PHE A 87 10.08 -0.22 -18.52
CA PHE A 87 9.93 0.10 -17.12
C PHE A 87 11.28 0.13 -16.42
N LEU A 88 11.66 1.29 -15.91
CA LEU A 88 12.93 1.54 -15.23
C LEU A 88 12.68 1.56 -13.72
N ASN A 89 13.00 0.45 -13.05
CA ASN A 89 12.75 0.30 -11.62
C ASN A 89 13.68 1.18 -10.77
N GLY A 90 13.22 1.50 -9.56
CA GLY A 90 13.95 2.28 -8.57
C GLY A 90 14.92 1.46 -7.71
N GLY A 91 15.30 2.04 -6.61
CA GLY A 91 16.19 1.49 -5.62
C GLY A 91 17.41 2.36 -5.37
N PRO A 92 18.48 2.35 -6.21
CA PRO A 92 18.83 1.40 -7.28
C PRO A 92 18.97 -0.04 -6.78
N GLY A 93 18.98 -0.99 -7.73
CA GLY A 93 19.16 -2.42 -7.41
C GLY A 93 17.89 -3.19 -7.09
N GLY A 94 16.72 -2.59 -7.26
CA GLY A 94 15.43 -3.27 -7.06
C GLY A 94 15.17 -4.35 -8.13
N ALA A 95 14.76 -5.56 -7.69
CA ALA A 95 14.38 -6.66 -8.54
C ALA A 95 12.89 -6.57 -8.91
N ILE A 96 12.57 -6.25 -10.17
CA ILE A 96 11.19 -6.09 -10.63
C ILE A 96 10.57 -7.40 -11.12
N ILE A 97 11.36 -8.27 -11.73
CA ILE A 97 10.85 -9.51 -12.35
C ILE A 97 10.25 -10.44 -11.29
N ALA A 98 10.88 -10.56 -10.12
CA ALA A 98 10.36 -11.37 -9.02
C ALA A 98 9.01 -10.89 -8.47
N ALA A 99 8.78 -9.57 -8.50
CA ALA A 99 7.55 -8.95 -7.99
C ALA A 99 6.44 -8.85 -9.05
N LEU A 100 6.78 -9.05 -10.32
CA LEU A 100 5.89 -8.83 -11.46
C LEU A 100 4.52 -9.50 -11.33
N PRO A 101 4.38 -10.77 -10.89
CA PRO A 101 3.07 -11.41 -10.77
C PRO A 101 2.05 -10.63 -9.93
N ASN A 102 2.51 -9.96 -8.89
CA ASN A 102 1.65 -9.19 -7.98
C ASN A 102 1.38 -7.76 -8.47
N MET A 103 2.20 -7.25 -9.39
CA MET A 103 2.13 -5.87 -9.87
C MET A 103 1.33 -5.70 -11.17
N LEU A 104 1.22 -6.76 -11.98
CA LEU A 104 0.64 -6.69 -13.32
C LEU A 104 -0.72 -6.00 -13.39
N PRO A 105 -1.66 -6.19 -12.44
CA PRO A 105 -2.96 -5.50 -12.49
C PRO A 105 -2.85 -3.96 -12.51
N GLY A 106 -1.81 -3.40 -11.89
CA GLY A 106 -1.54 -1.96 -11.94
C GLY A 106 -1.13 -1.45 -13.34
N PHE A 107 -0.65 -2.34 -14.20
CA PHE A 107 -0.21 -2.01 -15.56
C PHE A 107 -1.27 -2.28 -16.64
N ASP A 108 -2.43 -2.81 -16.30
CA ASP A 108 -3.51 -3.11 -17.27
C ASP A 108 -3.87 -1.93 -18.18
N PRO A 109 -3.97 -0.68 -17.71
CA PRO A 109 -4.25 0.46 -18.58
C PRO A 109 -3.17 0.65 -19.65
N LEU A 110 -1.90 0.43 -19.33
CA LEU A 110 -0.77 0.54 -20.27
C LEU A 110 -0.75 -0.64 -21.24
N LEU A 111 -0.98 -1.85 -20.73
CA LEU A 111 -1.06 -3.08 -21.51
C LEU A 111 -2.25 -3.09 -22.51
N SER A 112 -3.23 -2.22 -22.32
CA SER A 112 -4.35 -2.08 -23.25
C SER A 112 -3.92 -1.59 -24.64
N THR A 113 -2.76 -0.95 -24.78
CA THR A 113 -2.28 -0.35 -26.03
C THR A 113 -0.86 -0.74 -26.43
N ARG A 114 0.01 -1.09 -25.48
CA ARG A 114 1.44 -1.31 -25.72
C ARG A 114 1.97 -2.50 -24.94
N ASP A 115 3.00 -3.14 -25.47
CA ASP A 115 3.82 -4.07 -24.71
C ASP A 115 4.55 -3.30 -23.62
N VAL A 116 4.75 -3.93 -22.44
CA VAL A 116 5.58 -3.38 -21.37
C VAL A 116 6.76 -4.31 -21.15
N ILE A 117 7.96 -3.74 -21.22
CA ILE A 117 9.24 -4.44 -21.07
C ILE A 117 9.73 -4.21 -19.66
N PHE A 118 9.72 -5.24 -18.85
CA PHE A 118 10.33 -5.24 -17.53
C PHE A 118 11.69 -5.91 -17.62
N PHE A 119 12.65 -5.38 -16.92
CA PHE A 119 13.98 -5.99 -16.83
C PHE A 119 14.61 -5.70 -15.47
N ASP A 120 15.33 -6.67 -14.98
CA ASP A 120 16.19 -6.43 -13.82
C ASP A 120 17.50 -5.82 -14.32
N GLN A 121 17.84 -4.66 -13.78
CA GLN A 121 19.06 -3.93 -14.15
C GLN A 121 20.30 -4.80 -13.87
N ARG A 122 21.45 -4.46 -14.50
CA ARG A 122 22.70 -5.19 -14.25
C ARG A 122 22.99 -5.31 -12.75
N GLY A 123 23.29 -6.51 -12.30
CA GLY A 123 23.56 -6.80 -10.90
C GLY A 123 22.34 -6.94 -10.00
N ALA A 124 21.13 -6.70 -10.50
CA ALA A 124 19.89 -6.83 -9.73
C ALA A 124 19.11 -8.10 -10.10
N GLY A 125 18.36 -8.62 -9.16
CA GLY A 125 17.36 -9.65 -9.34
C GLY A 125 17.80 -10.86 -10.15
N TRP A 126 17.12 -11.08 -11.28
CA TRP A 126 17.34 -12.22 -12.18
C TRP A 126 18.53 -12.03 -13.14
N SER A 127 19.03 -10.79 -13.29
CA SER A 127 20.22 -10.51 -14.08
C SER A 127 21.47 -11.17 -13.50
N GLN A 128 22.41 -11.54 -14.35
CA GLN A 128 23.59 -12.33 -13.99
C GLN A 128 24.89 -11.62 -14.39
N PRO A 129 25.84 -11.49 -13.45
CA PRO A 129 25.79 -11.89 -12.04
C PRO A 129 24.86 -10.98 -11.22
N SER A 130 24.30 -11.52 -10.13
CA SER A 130 23.57 -10.73 -9.13
C SER A 130 24.55 -10.23 -8.06
N LEU A 131 24.43 -8.96 -7.68
CA LEU A 131 25.24 -8.32 -6.64
C LEU A 131 24.49 -8.26 -5.29
N ILE A 132 23.66 -9.26 -5.00
CA ILE A 132 23.04 -9.42 -3.69
C ILE A 132 24.11 -9.65 -2.62
N CYS A 133 23.93 -9.00 -1.47
CA CYS A 133 24.85 -9.02 -0.34
C CYS A 133 24.15 -9.56 0.93
N PRO A 134 24.14 -10.88 1.15
CA PRO A 134 23.54 -11.45 2.37
C PRO A 134 24.17 -10.90 3.65
N GLU A 135 25.43 -10.48 3.60
CA GLU A 135 26.16 -9.86 4.69
C GLU A 135 25.51 -8.55 5.14
N ILE A 136 25.00 -7.78 4.18
CA ILE A 136 24.34 -6.49 4.42
C ILE A 136 22.90 -6.72 4.87
N GLU A 137 22.20 -7.70 4.33
CA GLU A 137 20.84 -8.05 4.78
C GLU A 137 20.83 -8.42 6.27
N GLY A 138 21.81 -9.23 6.72
CA GLY A 138 21.95 -9.57 8.14
C GLY A 138 22.17 -8.34 9.04
N ILE A 139 23.03 -7.42 8.63
CA ILE A 139 23.32 -6.20 9.42
C ILE A 139 22.13 -5.23 9.42
N LYS A 140 21.33 -5.16 8.37
CA LYS A 140 20.09 -4.37 8.34
C LYS A 140 19.07 -4.88 9.36
N ILE A 141 18.85 -6.20 9.44
CA ILE A 141 17.98 -6.80 10.45
C ILE A 141 18.48 -6.45 11.86
N GLU A 142 19.78 -6.53 12.10
CA GLU A 142 20.36 -6.16 13.39
C GLU A 142 20.22 -4.66 13.70
N SER A 143 20.32 -3.77 12.69
CA SER A 143 20.15 -2.32 12.88
C SER A 143 18.73 -1.93 13.30
N LEU A 144 17.73 -2.74 12.97
CA LEU A 144 16.36 -2.56 13.44
C LEU A 144 16.18 -2.95 14.91
N LYS A 145 17.10 -3.75 15.47
CA LYS A 145 17.02 -4.23 16.86
C LYS A 145 17.89 -3.43 17.83
N ARG A 146 19.03 -2.94 17.36
CA ARG A 146 20.00 -2.19 18.16
C ARG A 146 20.75 -1.17 17.35
N THR A 147 21.25 -0.14 17.98
CA THR A 147 22.18 0.79 17.34
C THR A 147 23.47 0.06 16.97
N LEU A 148 23.89 0.21 15.72
CA LEU A 148 25.16 -0.31 15.21
C LEU A 148 26.21 0.78 15.16
N SER A 149 27.46 0.41 15.39
CA SER A 149 28.56 1.29 15.08
C SER A 149 28.76 1.42 13.56
N LEU A 150 29.32 2.54 13.12
CA LEU A 150 29.68 2.75 11.73
C LEU A 150 30.61 1.63 11.23
N GLU A 151 31.56 1.22 12.06
CA GLU A 151 32.54 0.16 11.71
C GLU A 151 31.87 -1.21 11.52
N GLU A 152 30.89 -1.60 12.35
CA GLU A 152 30.11 -2.83 12.14
C GLU A 152 29.39 -2.79 10.80
N SER A 153 28.79 -1.66 10.44
CA SER A 153 28.11 -1.48 9.16
C SER A 153 29.09 -1.57 7.99
N LEU A 154 30.21 -0.83 8.03
CA LEU A 154 31.22 -0.84 6.98
C LEU A 154 31.87 -2.22 6.80
N ALA A 155 32.06 -2.99 7.87
CA ALA A 155 32.61 -4.34 7.81
C ALA A 155 31.74 -5.28 6.94
N ALA A 156 30.41 -5.19 7.03
CA ALA A 156 29.50 -5.98 6.19
C ALA A 156 29.64 -5.61 4.71
N TYR A 157 29.72 -4.31 4.40
CA TYR A 157 29.93 -3.83 3.02
C TYR A 157 31.28 -4.25 2.47
N ARG A 158 32.36 -4.20 3.26
CA ARG A 158 33.69 -4.70 2.87
C ARG A 158 33.63 -6.18 2.53
N THR A 159 33.00 -6.99 3.39
CA THR A 159 32.87 -8.43 3.19
C THR A 159 32.13 -8.74 1.88
N CYS A 160 31.03 -8.05 1.62
CA CYS A 160 30.29 -8.19 0.36
C CYS A 160 31.17 -7.80 -0.84
N ARG A 161 31.79 -6.61 -0.81
CA ARG A 161 32.70 -6.15 -1.89
C ARG A 161 33.79 -7.17 -2.21
N ASP A 162 34.48 -7.62 -1.17
CA ASP A 162 35.61 -8.55 -1.31
C ASP A 162 35.16 -9.89 -1.88
N ARG A 163 33.99 -10.38 -1.52
CA ARG A 163 33.37 -11.57 -2.09
C ARG A 163 33.04 -11.38 -3.57
N LEU A 164 32.41 -10.26 -3.95
CA LEU A 164 32.07 -9.96 -5.34
C LEU A 164 33.34 -9.86 -6.22
N GLN A 165 34.36 -9.14 -5.75
CA GLN A 165 35.63 -9.00 -6.46
C GLN A 165 36.37 -10.36 -6.57
N SER A 166 36.34 -11.19 -5.52
CA SER A 166 36.93 -12.54 -5.56
C SER A 166 36.22 -13.47 -6.56
N ALA A 167 34.94 -13.20 -6.84
CA ALA A 167 34.17 -13.87 -7.88
C ALA A 167 34.48 -13.34 -9.30
N GLY A 168 35.39 -12.35 -9.45
CA GLY A 168 35.75 -11.75 -10.72
C GLY A 168 34.81 -10.67 -11.22
N ILE A 169 33.89 -10.19 -10.39
CA ILE A 169 32.90 -9.14 -10.73
C ILE A 169 33.57 -7.77 -10.59
N ASP A 170 33.48 -6.95 -11.64
CA ASP A 170 33.95 -5.57 -11.61
C ASP A 170 32.85 -4.62 -11.12
N VAL A 171 32.76 -4.44 -9.80
CA VAL A 171 31.70 -3.62 -9.16
C VAL A 171 31.67 -2.17 -9.70
N ILE A 172 32.76 -1.64 -10.29
CA ILE A 172 32.83 -0.31 -10.89
C ILE A 172 31.95 -0.21 -12.15
N ALA A 173 31.81 -1.32 -12.87
CA ALA A 173 31.01 -1.40 -14.09
C ALA A 173 29.49 -1.38 -13.85
N TYR A 174 29.04 -1.45 -12.59
CA TYR A 174 27.62 -1.40 -12.24
C TYR A 174 27.22 0.04 -11.87
N ASN A 175 27.01 0.85 -12.90
CA ASN A 175 26.71 2.28 -12.78
C ASN A 175 25.60 2.72 -13.75
N THR A 176 25.12 3.94 -13.62
CA THR A 176 23.97 4.45 -14.38
C THR A 176 24.27 4.56 -15.88
N THR A 177 25.49 4.93 -16.29
CA THR A 177 25.87 5.04 -17.71
C THR A 177 25.86 3.66 -18.39
N GLU A 178 26.40 2.64 -17.75
CA GLU A 178 26.36 1.26 -18.27
C GLU A 178 24.94 0.69 -18.29
N ASN A 179 24.10 1.01 -17.27
CA ASN A 179 22.68 0.66 -17.29
C ASN A 179 21.92 1.34 -18.43
N ALA A 180 22.24 2.61 -18.75
CA ALA A 180 21.62 3.31 -19.87
C ALA A 180 21.98 2.67 -21.22
N ALA A 181 23.23 2.26 -21.37
CA ALA A 181 23.69 1.51 -22.55
C ALA A 181 23.02 0.13 -22.66
N ASP A 182 22.77 -0.54 -21.52
CA ASP A 182 22.01 -1.80 -21.53
C ASP A 182 20.59 -1.63 -22.06
N VAL A 183 19.92 -0.52 -21.73
CA VAL A 183 18.57 -0.25 -22.25
C VAL A 183 18.58 -0.08 -23.76
N ASP A 184 19.59 0.61 -24.35
CA ASP A 184 19.70 0.68 -25.81
C ASP A 184 20.03 -0.69 -26.43
N ASP A 185 20.88 -1.48 -25.79
CA ASP A 185 21.16 -2.84 -26.23
C ASP A 185 19.91 -3.74 -26.17
N LEU A 186 19.10 -3.63 -25.12
CA LEU A 186 17.81 -4.32 -25.01
C LEU A 186 16.87 -3.89 -26.13
N ARG A 187 16.72 -2.59 -26.38
CA ARG A 187 15.90 -2.06 -27.48
C ARG A 187 16.30 -2.67 -28.82
N ARG A 188 17.62 -2.70 -29.11
CA ARG A 188 18.16 -3.25 -30.35
C ARG A 188 17.99 -4.78 -30.45
N ALA A 189 18.24 -5.51 -29.35
CA ALA A 189 18.08 -6.98 -29.29
C ALA A 189 16.63 -7.41 -29.49
N LEU A 190 15.68 -6.61 -29.00
CA LEU A 190 14.24 -6.83 -29.15
C LEU A 190 13.66 -6.26 -30.46
N GLY A 191 14.46 -5.52 -31.25
CA GLY A 191 14.09 -5.02 -32.57
C GLY A 191 13.20 -3.80 -32.58
N TYR A 192 13.15 -3.01 -31.50
CA TYR A 192 12.36 -1.78 -31.44
C TYR A 192 13.11 -0.58 -32.00
N GLU A 193 12.46 0.22 -32.82
CA GLU A 193 13.04 1.46 -33.37
C GLU A 193 12.97 2.59 -32.36
N GLN A 194 11.81 2.80 -31.76
CA GLN A 194 11.55 3.76 -30.70
C GLN A 194 10.89 3.10 -29.49
N ILE A 195 11.16 3.65 -28.31
CA ILE A 195 10.59 3.18 -27.05
C ILE A 195 10.05 4.37 -26.24
N ASN A 196 9.15 4.07 -25.30
CA ASN A 196 8.78 4.99 -24.24
C ASN A 196 9.48 4.54 -22.94
N LEU A 197 9.93 5.47 -22.13
CA LEU A 197 10.52 5.20 -20.84
C LEU A 197 9.51 5.49 -19.73
N PHE A 198 9.44 4.61 -18.75
CA PHE A 198 8.69 4.84 -17.51
C PHE A 198 9.61 4.57 -16.34
N GLY A 199 10.15 5.62 -15.74
CA GLY A 199 11.08 5.55 -14.61
C GLY A 199 10.41 5.92 -13.30
N ILE A 200 10.72 5.14 -12.23
CA ILE A 200 10.31 5.44 -10.86
C ILE A 200 11.56 5.64 -10.00
N SER A 201 11.59 6.69 -9.15
CA SER A 201 12.66 6.89 -8.18
C SER A 201 14.04 6.95 -8.88
N TYR A 202 15.02 6.10 -8.51
CA TYR A 202 16.28 5.99 -9.25
C TYR A 202 16.08 5.73 -10.75
N GLY A 203 15.04 4.99 -11.14
CA GLY A 203 14.71 4.78 -12.55
C GLY A 203 14.51 6.08 -13.34
N THR A 204 14.15 7.17 -12.67
CA THR A 204 14.05 8.51 -13.29
C THR A 204 15.42 9.12 -13.61
N MET A 205 16.42 8.84 -12.79
CA MET A 205 17.81 9.25 -13.05
C MET A 205 18.37 8.46 -14.22
N LEU A 206 18.12 7.14 -14.25
CA LEU A 206 18.48 6.29 -15.37
C LEU A 206 17.81 6.78 -16.68
N ALA A 207 16.52 7.13 -16.63
CA ALA A 207 15.80 7.68 -17.77
C ALA A 207 16.43 8.97 -18.30
N GLN A 208 16.85 9.88 -17.41
CA GLN A 208 17.50 11.13 -17.78
C GLN A 208 18.86 10.89 -18.49
N VAL A 209 19.64 9.90 -18.03
CA VAL A 209 20.89 9.50 -18.70
C VAL A 209 20.59 8.88 -20.07
N ILE A 210 19.55 8.05 -20.20
CA ILE A 210 19.12 7.49 -21.49
C ILE A 210 18.69 8.60 -22.46
N VAL A 211 17.86 9.54 -22.01
CA VAL A 211 17.41 10.69 -22.79
C VAL A 211 18.56 11.56 -23.26
N ARG A 212 19.59 11.75 -22.40
CA ARG A 212 20.81 12.50 -22.76
C ARG A 212 21.65 11.78 -23.81
N ASP A 213 21.86 10.46 -23.64
CA ASP A 213 22.84 9.71 -24.42
C ASP A 213 22.24 9.02 -25.67
N TYR A 214 20.91 8.75 -25.69
CA TYR A 214 20.21 8.04 -26.76
C TYR A 214 18.89 8.72 -27.17
N PRO A 215 18.81 10.08 -27.32
CA PRO A 215 17.55 10.80 -27.51
C PRO A 215 16.76 10.37 -28.75
N ASP A 216 17.45 10.02 -29.85
CA ASP A 216 16.84 9.70 -31.15
C ASP A 216 15.91 8.47 -31.11
N HIS A 217 16.07 7.61 -30.10
CA HIS A 217 15.32 6.37 -29.93
C HIS A 217 14.21 6.45 -28.87
N ILE A 218 14.07 7.61 -28.23
CA ILE A 218 13.07 7.81 -27.17
C ILE A 218 11.91 8.65 -27.71
N ARG A 219 10.73 8.05 -27.77
CA ARG A 219 9.52 8.76 -28.18
C ARG A 219 8.98 9.66 -27.08
N SER A 220 8.90 9.13 -25.85
CA SER A 220 8.45 9.89 -24.68
C SER A 220 8.97 9.28 -23.39
N THR A 221 9.00 10.08 -22.32
CA THR A 221 9.50 9.66 -21.02
C THR A 221 8.58 10.09 -19.92
N ILE A 222 8.22 9.15 -19.05
CA ILE A 222 7.43 9.37 -17.83
C ILE A 222 8.36 9.16 -16.65
N LEU A 223 8.38 10.13 -15.73
CA LEU A 223 9.21 10.15 -14.54
C LEU A 223 8.34 10.30 -13.31
N ASP A 224 8.26 9.26 -12.48
CA ASP A 224 7.52 9.28 -11.23
C ASP A 224 8.48 9.42 -10.05
N SER A 225 8.26 10.41 -9.20
CA SER A 225 9.10 10.73 -8.05
C SER A 225 10.56 10.96 -8.45
N ALA A 226 10.75 11.96 -9.30
CA ALA A 226 11.96 12.19 -10.05
C ALA A 226 13.04 12.94 -9.26
N TYR A 227 14.30 12.53 -9.48
CA TYR A 227 15.50 13.19 -8.95
C TYR A 227 16.30 13.80 -10.09
N PRO A 228 16.63 15.11 -10.05
CA PRO A 228 17.51 15.71 -11.04
C PRO A 228 18.95 15.18 -10.89
N ILE A 229 19.53 14.65 -11.97
CA ILE A 229 20.88 14.05 -11.93
C ILE A 229 21.99 15.06 -11.63
N TRP A 230 21.73 16.35 -11.87
CA TRP A 230 22.68 17.44 -11.66
C TRP A 230 22.67 18.02 -10.25
N GLU A 231 21.71 17.64 -9.40
CA GLU A 231 21.59 18.16 -8.05
C GLU A 231 22.32 17.30 -7.01
N TYR A 232 22.74 17.94 -5.92
CA TYR A 232 23.30 17.27 -4.75
C TYR A 232 22.19 16.84 -3.80
N VAL A 233 21.44 15.82 -4.17
CA VAL A 233 20.19 15.41 -3.49
C VAL A 233 20.40 15.12 -2.00
N MET A 234 21.53 14.51 -1.62
CA MET A 234 21.81 14.23 -0.21
C MET A 234 22.08 15.53 0.58
N ALA A 235 22.70 16.54 -0.03
CA ALA A 235 22.88 17.84 0.61
C ALA A 235 21.56 18.61 0.76
N ASP A 236 20.60 18.37 -0.13
CA ASP A 236 19.26 18.96 -0.13
C ASP A 236 18.24 18.19 0.73
N ALA A 237 18.56 16.96 1.14
CA ALA A 237 17.66 16.10 1.91
C ALA A 237 17.09 16.75 3.19
N PRO A 238 17.86 17.51 4.01
CA PRO A 238 17.30 18.19 5.17
C PRO A 238 16.19 19.18 4.83
N ALA A 239 16.32 19.92 3.72
CA ALA A 239 15.30 20.84 3.23
C ALA A 239 14.08 20.10 2.70
N SER A 240 14.28 18.98 1.99
CA SER A 240 13.20 18.14 1.46
C SER A 240 12.38 17.52 2.58
N LEU A 241 13.02 16.97 3.61
CA LEU A 241 12.35 16.42 4.78
C LEU A 241 11.58 17.48 5.57
N THR A 242 12.17 18.67 5.71
CA THR A 242 11.48 19.77 6.39
C THR A 242 10.26 20.20 5.59
N HIS A 243 10.36 20.29 4.27
CA HIS A 243 9.20 20.55 3.41
C HIS A 243 8.10 19.50 3.57
N TYR A 244 8.46 18.23 3.62
CA TYR A 244 7.51 17.14 3.86
C TYR A 244 6.73 17.34 5.18
N PHE A 245 7.42 17.49 6.30
CA PHE A 245 6.76 17.69 7.60
C PHE A 245 5.95 18.98 7.63
N ASP A 246 6.48 20.06 7.06
CA ASP A 246 5.78 21.34 6.97
C ASP A 246 4.48 21.22 6.17
N THR A 247 4.49 20.47 5.08
CA THR A 247 3.31 20.21 4.25
C THR A 247 2.26 19.41 5.02
N VAL A 248 2.69 18.31 5.67
CA VAL A 248 1.79 17.48 6.51
C VAL A 248 1.16 18.31 7.63
N PHE A 249 1.96 19.12 8.32
CA PHE A 249 1.45 19.95 9.42
C PHE A 249 0.53 21.08 8.92
N THR A 250 0.87 21.72 7.80
CA THR A 250 0.03 22.76 7.20
C THR A 250 -1.33 22.21 6.76
N ASN A 251 -1.34 21.02 6.16
CA ASN A 251 -2.57 20.36 5.75
C ASN A 251 -3.40 19.93 6.97
N CYS A 252 -2.77 19.48 8.06
CA CYS A 252 -3.46 19.21 9.34
C CYS A 252 -4.02 20.49 9.98
N GLU A 253 -3.27 21.60 9.98
CA GLU A 253 -3.71 22.90 10.50
C GLU A 253 -4.89 23.47 9.71
N ASN A 254 -4.98 23.19 8.41
CA ASN A 254 -6.09 23.60 7.54
C ASN A 254 -7.31 22.67 7.65
N ASP A 255 -7.13 21.40 8.04
CA ASP A 255 -8.21 20.46 8.30
C ASP A 255 -8.83 20.73 9.68
N LEU A 256 -10.14 21.03 9.74
CA LEU A 256 -10.83 21.38 10.98
C LEU A 256 -10.76 20.25 12.02
N VAL A 257 -10.84 19.01 11.57
CA VAL A 257 -10.89 17.82 12.44
C VAL A 257 -9.49 17.54 12.98
N CYS A 258 -8.47 17.54 12.10
CA CYS A 258 -7.07 17.33 12.47
C CYS A 258 -6.59 18.41 13.44
N ARG A 259 -6.80 19.69 13.10
CA ARG A 259 -6.42 20.84 13.97
C ARG A 259 -7.06 20.77 15.36
N SER A 260 -8.30 20.31 15.46
CA SER A 260 -8.98 20.16 16.74
C SER A 260 -8.45 18.99 17.57
N ALA A 261 -8.03 17.90 16.89
CA ALA A 261 -7.49 16.72 17.54
C ALA A 261 -6.01 16.88 17.92
N TYR A 262 -5.26 17.62 17.10
CA TYR A 262 -3.81 17.79 17.22
C TYR A 262 -3.40 19.28 17.17
N PRO A 263 -3.85 20.11 18.13
CA PRO A 263 -3.48 21.52 18.18
C PRO A 263 -1.97 21.67 18.35
N ASP A 264 -1.37 22.67 17.65
CA ASP A 264 0.06 22.99 17.75
C ASP A 264 1.03 21.84 17.39
N VAL A 265 0.63 20.91 16.47
CA VAL A 265 1.38 19.72 16.10
C VAL A 265 2.85 20.03 15.72
N ARG A 266 3.09 21.14 15.03
CA ARG A 266 4.43 21.60 14.64
C ARG A 266 5.31 21.89 15.86
N SER A 267 4.79 22.58 16.85
CA SER A 267 5.51 22.87 18.10
C SER A 267 5.76 21.61 18.94
N ILE A 268 4.76 20.72 18.99
CA ILE A 268 4.87 19.43 19.69
C ILE A 268 5.94 18.56 19.03
N PHE A 269 6.00 18.53 17.70
CA PHE A 269 7.05 17.82 16.96
C PHE A 269 8.46 18.31 17.33
N ALA A 270 8.69 19.63 17.29
CA ALA A 270 9.98 20.19 17.65
C ALA A 270 10.38 19.84 19.09
N GLN A 271 9.46 20.01 20.05
CA GLN A 271 9.70 19.63 21.45
C GLN A 271 9.96 18.13 21.63
N LEU A 272 9.31 17.28 20.82
CA LEU A 272 9.53 15.85 20.85
C LEU A 272 10.94 15.48 20.36
N ILE A 273 11.41 16.10 19.29
CA ILE A 273 12.79 15.90 18.76
C ILE A 273 13.80 16.32 19.83
N ASP A 274 13.67 17.54 20.39
CA ASP A 274 14.57 18.04 21.44
C ASP A 274 14.59 17.11 22.67
N ARG A 275 13.45 16.61 23.07
CA ARG A 275 13.33 15.68 24.20
C ARG A 275 14.03 14.36 23.93
N VAL A 276 13.82 13.77 22.74
CA VAL A 276 14.37 12.46 22.37
C VAL A 276 15.88 12.54 22.12
N GLU A 277 16.39 13.68 21.68
CA GLU A 277 17.83 13.94 21.56
C GLU A 277 18.52 13.93 22.94
N GLN A 278 17.88 14.53 23.95
CA GLN A 278 18.40 14.55 25.32
C GLN A 278 18.16 13.24 26.07
N GLN A 279 17.04 12.58 25.80
CA GLN A 279 16.62 11.33 26.45
C GLN A 279 15.98 10.39 25.41
N PRO A 280 16.77 9.51 24.79
CA PRO A 280 16.27 8.54 23.81
C PRO A 280 15.17 7.66 24.39
N ILE A 281 14.21 7.28 23.53
CA ILE A 281 13.12 6.36 23.90
C ILE A 281 13.66 4.94 23.89
N VAL A 282 13.48 4.23 25.02
CA VAL A 282 13.93 2.84 25.19
C VAL A 282 12.72 1.95 25.48
N PHE A 283 12.55 0.87 24.72
CA PHE A 283 11.48 -0.09 24.95
C PHE A 283 11.88 -1.51 24.54
N ALA A 284 11.19 -2.49 25.14
CA ALA A 284 11.35 -3.89 24.78
C ALA A 284 10.40 -4.25 23.62
N ASN A 285 10.90 -5.05 22.67
CA ASN A 285 10.13 -5.59 21.57
C ASN A 285 10.45 -7.08 21.38
N THR A 286 9.67 -7.75 20.54
CA THR A 286 9.85 -9.18 20.22
C THR A 286 10.05 -9.32 18.73
N ASP A 287 11.10 -10.00 18.33
CA ASP A 287 11.39 -10.34 16.94
C ASP A 287 10.27 -11.23 16.39
N PRO A 288 9.63 -10.85 15.28
CA PRO A 288 8.46 -11.57 14.76
C PRO A 288 8.78 -12.97 14.21
N VAL A 289 10.06 -13.23 13.87
CA VAL A 289 10.50 -14.50 13.28
C VAL A 289 11.19 -15.38 14.28
N THR A 290 12.13 -14.83 15.06
CA THR A 290 12.91 -15.61 16.04
C THR A 290 12.24 -15.70 17.40
N HIS A 291 11.23 -14.88 17.68
CA HIS A 291 10.54 -14.71 18.97
C HIS A 291 11.45 -14.28 20.13
N ALA A 292 12.68 -13.86 19.82
CA ALA A 292 13.59 -13.33 20.82
C ALA A 292 13.18 -11.92 21.25
N THR A 293 13.22 -11.64 22.55
CA THR A 293 13.05 -10.28 23.07
C THR A 293 14.34 -9.49 22.93
N PHE A 294 14.21 -8.22 22.52
CA PHE A 294 15.31 -7.29 22.40
C PHE A 294 14.89 -5.91 22.89
N THR A 295 15.86 -5.06 23.18
CA THR A 295 15.62 -3.68 23.60
C THR A 295 16.08 -2.73 22.51
N THR A 296 15.17 -1.88 22.05
CA THR A 296 15.45 -0.85 21.04
C THR A 296 15.60 0.50 21.70
N THR A 297 16.54 1.28 21.19
CA THR A 297 16.73 2.69 21.53
C THR A 297 16.43 3.54 20.31
N ILE A 298 15.55 4.52 20.45
CA ILE A 298 15.18 5.48 19.41
C ILE A 298 15.72 6.85 19.81
N ASP A 299 16.72 7.33 19.09
CA ASP A 299 17.24 8.69 19.13
C ASP A 299 16.47 9.62 18.15
N ALA A 300 16.81 10.89 18.10
CA ALA A 300 16.13 11.86 17.25
C ALA A 300 16.22 11.50 15.76
N ALA A 301 17.35 10.99 15.27
CA ALA A 301 17.52 10.56 13.89
C ALA A 301 16.64 9.35 13.57
N SER A 302 16.63 8.34 14.42
CA SER A 302 15.80 7.14 14.28
C SER A 302 14.32 7.49 14.35
N LEU A 303 13.91 8.44 15.20
CA LEU A 303 12.52 8.92 15.30
C LEU A 303 12.05 9.57 14.00
N ILE A 304 12.85 10.44 13.42
CA ILE A 304 12.53 11.06 12.13
C ILE A 304 12.40 9.98 11.05
N GLY A 305 13.37 9.06 10.98
CA GLY A 305 13.32 7.93 10.05
C GLY A 305 12.03 7.11 10.20
N TRP A 306 11.64 6.80 11.44
CA TRP A 306 10.41 6.07 11.71
C TRP A 306 9.15 6.86 11.26
N LEU A 307 9.08 8.17 11.52
CA LEU A 307 7.96 9.01 11.09
C LEU A 307 7.84 9.09 9.57
N LEU A 308 8.95 8.97 8.82
CA LEU A 308 8.95 8.92 7.36
C LEU A 308 8.36 7.62 6.80
N TYR A 309 8.39 6.51 7.56
CA TYR A 309 7.71 5.26 7.24
C TYR A 309 6.25 5.21 7.71
N THR A 310 5.83 6.22 8.49
CA THR A 310 4.44 6.37 8.91
C THR A 310 3.66 7.06 7.79
N THR A 311 2.43 6.59 7.52
CA THR A 311 1.61 7.25 6.50
C THR A 311 1.41 8.72 6.85
N PRO A 312 1.49 9.66 5.89
CA PRO A 312 1.42 11.11 6.19
C PRO A 312 0.23 11.52 7.06
N ARG A 313 -0.91 10.84 6.89
CA ARG A 313 -2.12 11.09 7.68
C ARG A 313 -2.04 10.68 9.13
N ASP A 314 -1.20 9.69 9.43
CA ASP A 314 -1.01 9.15 10.78
C ASP A 314 0.08 9.89 11.54
N VAL A 315 0.91 10.68 10.85
CA VAL A 315 2.03 11.41 11.46
C VAL A 315 1.60 12.31 12.63
N PRO A 316 0.54 13.15 12.52
CA PRO A 316 0.10 13.96 13.66
C PRO A 316 -0.29 13.11 14.87
N GLY A 317 -1.02 12.02 14.64
CA GLY A 317 -1.42 11.07 15.68
C GLY A 317 -0.23 10.41 16.36
N ALA A 318 0.74 9.94 15.57
CA ALA A 318 1.96 9.30 16.04
C ALA A 318 2.81 10.24 16.92
N ILE A 319 2.93 11.53 16.53
CA ILE A 319 3.62 12.56 17.32
C ILE A 319 2.95 12.73 18.70
N TYR A 320 1.62 12.76 18.72
CA TYR A 320 0.87 12.92 19.95
C TYR A 320 0.91 11.67 20.84
N ASP A 321 0.93 10.46 20.25
CA ASP A 321 1.14 9.21 20.98
C ASP A 321 2.46 9.24 21.72
N LEU A 322 3.54 9.58 21.01
CA LEU A 322 4.88 9.68 21.58
C LEU A 322 5.02 10.79 22.63
N ARG A 323 4.34 11.95 22.42
CA ARG A 323 4.26 13.01 23.42
C ARG A 323 3.70 12.49 24.73
N ASP A 324 2.66 11.68 24.66
CA ASP A 324 1.92 11.18 25.81
C ASP A 324 2.54 9.87 26.39
N GLY A 325 3.65 9.40 25.79
CA GLY A 325 4.37 8.20 26.24
C GLY A 325 3.75 6.89 25.72
N GLU A 326 2.84 6.95 24.75
CA GLU A 326 2.25 5.77 24.12
C GLU A 326 3.18 5.24 23.02
N LEU A 327 3.64 4.00 23.15
CA LEU A 327 4.64 3.39 22.26
C LEU A 327 4.03 2.36 21.29
N THR A 328 2.73 2.11 21.36
CA THR A 328 2.07 1.04 20.58
C THR A 328 2.31 1.19 19.08
N SER A 329 2.20 2.41 18.54
CA SER A 329 2.38 2.69 17.11
C SER A 329 3.81 2.41 16.64
N ILE A 330 4.81 2.83 17.42
CA ILE A 330 6.23 2.64 17.06
C ILE A 330 6.66 1.18 17.20
N VAL A 331 6.16 0.47 18.22
CA VAL A 331 6.41 -0.97 18.41
C VAL A 331 5.85 -1.76 17.24
N LYS A 332 4.61 -1.45 16.79
CA LYS A 332 3.97 -2.10 15.65
C LYS A 332 4.72 -1.82 14.35
N ALA A 333 5.09 -0.56 14.09
CA ALA A 333 5.84 -0.19 12.89
C ALA A 333 7.22 -0.88 12.84
N GLN A 334 7.94 -0.93 13.95
CA GLN A 334 9.22 -1.62 14.01
C GLN A 334 9.07 -3.13 13.76
N ARG A 335 8.00 -3.74 14.27
CA ARG A 335 7.70 -5.15 13.97
C ARG A 335 7.46 -5.36 12.49
N ALA A 336 6.66 -4.52 11.84
CA ALA A 336 6.41 -4.59 10.40
C ALA A 336 7.70 -4.42 9.58
N LEU A 337 8.58 -3.48 9.96
CA LEU A 337 9.88 -3.31 9.31
C LEU A 337 10.78 -4.55 9.47
N LEU A 338 10.74 -5.22 10.62
CA LEU A 338 11.47 -6.47 10.82
C LEU A 338 10.88 -7.60 9.96
N GLU A 339 9.56 -7.73 9.89
CA GLU A 339 8.90 -8.72 9.05
C GLU A 339 9.26 -8.54 7.57
N ASP A 340 9.26 -7.29 7.07
CA ASP A 340 9.71 -6.97 5.72
C ASP A 340 11.21 -7.24 5.51
N ALA A 341 12.06 -6.88 6.47
CA ALA A 341 13.50 -7.13 6.39
C ALA A 341 13.85 -8.64 6.31
N TYR A 342 13.08 -9.49 6.96
CA TYR A 342 13.25 -10.95 6.87
C TYR A 342 12.73 -11.53 5.55
N ARG A 343 11.72 -10.92 4.94
CA ARG A 343 11.06 -11.37 3.70
C ARG A 343 10.69 -10.18 2.82
N PRO A 344 11.68 -9.50 2.25
CA PRO A 344 11.42 -8.30 1.48
C PRO A 344 10.55 -8.64 0.26
N GLN A 345 9.45 -7.91 0.09
CA GLN A 345 8.62 -8.00 -1.11
C GLN A 345 9.40 -7.56 -2.36
N TRP A 346 10.38 -6.70 -2.16
CA TRP A 346 11.24 -6.10 -3.17
C TRP A 346 12.69 -6.36 -2.83
N PRO A 347 13.26 -7.52 -3.23
CA PRO A 347 14.66 -7.80 -2.96
C PRO A 347 15.55 -6.73 -3.58
N LEU A 348 16.42 -6.14 -2.78
CA LEU A 348 17.32 -5.08 -3.20
C LEU A 348 18.75 -5.61 -3.31
N SER A 349 19.38 -5.42 -4.45
CA SER A 349 20.80 -5.74 -4.63
C SER A 349 21.67 -4.63 -4.03
N GLU A 350 22.09 -4.78 -2.78
CA GLU A 350 22.89 -3.78 -2.07
C GLU A 350 24.27 -3.53 -2.71
N GLY A 351 24.88 -4.53 -3.31
CA GLY A 351 26.11 -4.34 -4.04
C GLY A 351 25.93 -3.44 -5.27
N MET A 352 24.88 -3.67 -6.05
CA MET A 352 24.53 -2.80 -7.19
C MET A 352 24.14 -1.40 -6.72
N LYS A 353 23.29 -1.30 -5.69
CA LYS A 353 22.89 -0.02 -5.10
C LYS A 353 24.09 0.81 -4.67
N THR A 354 25.03 0.21 -3.95
CA THR A 354 26.23 0.90 -3.47
C THR A 354 27.10 1.35 -4.64
N SER A 355 27.31 0.47 -5.63
CA SER A 355 28.11 0.80 -6.83
C SER A 355 27.51 1.99 -7.59
N VAL A 356 26.20 2.05 -7.75
CA VAL A 356 25.51 3.17 -8.41
C VAL A 356 25.58 4.43 -7.56
N LEU A 357 25.15 4.38 -6.30
CA LEU A 357 25.05 5.57 -5.45
C LEU A 357 26.41 6.26 -5.27
N CYS A 358 27.48 5.49 -5.11
CA CYS A 358 28.81 6.05 -4.94
C CYS A 358 29.40 6.66 -6.23
N GLN A 359 28.77 6.43 -7.38
CA GLN A 359 29.15 7.01 -8.68
C GLN A 359 28.16 8.10 -9.16
N LEU A 360 27.16 8.46 -8.33
CA LEU A 360 26.22 9.52 -8.61
C LEU A 360 26.57 10.79 -7.83
N ARG A 361 26.37 11.94 -8.46
CA ARG A 361 26.56 13.27 -7.85
C ARG A 361 25.67 13.47 -6.62
N LEU A 362 24.50 12.86 -6.60
CA LEU A 362 23.53 12.97 -5.50
C LEU A 362 24.10 12.60 -4.11
N ALA A 363 25.11 11.72 -4.05
CA ALA A 363 25.73 11.27 -2.80
C ALA A 363 26.82 12.19 -2.28
N GLN A 364 27.18 13.26 -3.00
CA GLN A 364 28.22 14.19 -2.58
C GLN A 364 27.67 15.23 -1.60
N VAL A 365 28.27 15.32 -0.42
CA VAL A 365 27.94 16.29 0.63
C VAL A 365 29.25 16.78 1.27
N THR A 366 29.32 18.04 1.65
CA THR A 366 30.46 18.59 2.37
C THR A 366 30.17 18.74 3.86
N PRO A 367 31.18 18.67 4.75
CA PRO A 367 31.00 18.91 6.17
C PRO A 367 30.35 20.27 6.49
N GLN A 368 30.63 21.29 5.66
CA GLN A 368 30.02 22.60 5.81
C GLN A 368 28.52 22.58 5.54
N GLN A 369 28.07 21.91 4.47
CA GLN A 369 26.65 21.74 4.17
C GLN A 369 25.90 20.99 5.29
N ILE A 370 26.53 19.98 5.90
CA ILE A 370 25.99 19.29 7.08
C ILE A 370 25.77 20.27 8.23
N ALA A 371 26.82 21.03 8.61
CA ALA A 371 26.74 21.99 9.73
C ALA A 371 25.70 23.10 9.48
N GLU A 372 25.62 23.63 8.25
CA GLU A 372 24.62 24.63 7.87
C GLU A 372 23.18 24.07 7.95
N SER A 373 22.96 22.82 7.57
CA SER A 373 21.65 22.18 7.62
C SER A 373 21.20 21.87 9.05
N GLU A 374 22.11 21.45 9.93
CA GLU A 374 21.82 21.19 11.36
C GLU A 374 21.36 22.47 12.07
N ALA A 375 21.98 23.59 11.76
CA ALA A 375 21.59 24.88 12.34
C ALA A 375 20.23 25.39 11.84
N ARG A 376 19.73 24.85 10.71
CA ARG A 376 18.56 25.40 10.02
C ARG A 376 17.31 24.53 10.11
N TYR A 377 17.46 23.19 10.14
CA TYR A 377 16.35 22.26 9.93
C TYR A 377 16.20 21.27 11.08
N VAL A 378 15.00 21.20 11.67
CA VAL A 378 14.68 20.25 12.77
C VAL A 378 14.83 18.79 12.33
N ALA A 379 14.52 18.48 11.07
CA ALA A 379 14.63 17.14 10.53
C ALA A 379 16.04 16.79 9.98
N ALA A 380 17.06 17.65 10.19
CA ALA A 380 18.40 17.43 9.65
C ALA A 380 19.11 16.21 10.25
N ALA A 381 18.83 15.83 11.49
CA ALA A 381 19.53 14.76 12.19
C ALA A 381 19.55 13.44 11.41
N TRP A 382 18.41 13.00 10.89
CA TRP A 382 18.33 11.77 10.08
C TRP A 382 19.06 11.90 8.74
N ALA A 383 18.84 12.99 8.01
CA ALA A 383 19.46 13.23 6.71
C ALA A 383 20.98 13.30 6.79
N ASN A 384 21.50 13.98 7.81
CA ASN A 384 22.93 14.14 8.01
C ASN A 384 23.60 12.84 8.45
N ALA A 385 22.95 12.06 9.34
CA ALA A 385 23.43 10.72 9.71
C ALA A 385 23.48 9.79 8.49
N SER A 386 22.45 9.80 7.65
CA SER A 386 22.40 9.04 6.41
C SER A 386 23.50 9.48 5.42
N ALA A 387 23.70 10.80 5.24
CA ALA A 387 24.73 11.35 4.36
C ALA A 387 26.14 11.00 4.85
N ALA A 388 26.42 11.12 6.15
CA ALA A 388 27.71 10.76 6.74
C ALA A 388 28.01 9.26 6.58
N GLY A 389 27.03 8.40 6.81
CA GLY A 389 27.15 6.97 6.58
C GLY A 389 27.43 6.63 5.11
N GLN A 390 26.72 7.25 4.18
CA GLN A 390 26.94 7.07 2.74
C GLN A 390 28.32 7.56 2.29
N MET A 391 28.78 8.70 2.78
CA MET A 391 30.13 9.21 2.49
C MET A 391 31.21 8.24 2.97
N ALA A 392 31.10 7.73 4.19
CA ALA A 392 32.04 6.76 4.74
C ALA A 392 32.04 5.46 3.92
N LEU A 393 30.88 4.97 3.52
CA LEU A 393 30.75 3.81 2.66
C LEU A 393 31.40 4.02 1.29
N CYS A 394 31.15 5.14 0.64
CA CYS A 394 31.70 5.44 -0.67
C CYS A 394 33.23 5.68 -0.65
N ALA A 395 33.79 6.05 0.49
CA ALA A 395 35.24 6.12 0.65
C ALA A 395 35.93 4.73 0.59
N GLU A 396 35.19 3.67 0.90
CA GLU A 396 35.70 2.29 0.90
C GLU A 396 35.24 1.45 -0.32
N TRP A 397 34.23 1.91 -1.07
CA TRP A 397 33.71 1.22 -2.23
C TRP A 397 34.40 1.69 -3.52
N PRO A 398 34.89 0.79 -4.40
CA PRO A 398 35.53 1.19 -5.64
C PRO A 398 34.56 1.95 -6.54
N THR A 399 35.02 3.09 -7.04
CA THR A 399 34.19 3.98 -7.88
C THR A 399 34.96 4.45 -9.09
N ARG A 400 34.23 4.80 -10.17
CA ARG A 400 34.74 5.59 -11.29
C ARG A 400 34.46 7.07 -11.03
N SER A 401 35.20 7.96 -11.66
CA SER A 401 34.86 9.38 -11.64
C SER A 401 33.46 9.62 -12.20
N ILE A 402 32.72 10.51 -11.53
CA ILE A 402 31.40 10.93 -11.99
C ILE A 402 31.53 11.58 -13.37
N ASP A 403 30.63 11.27 -14.29
CA ASP A 403 30.57 11.90 -15.60
C ASP A 403 30.38 13.44 -15.42
N ALA A 404 31.25 14.23 -16.02
CA ALA A 404 31.17 15.69 -15.93
C ALA A 404 29.81 16.22 -16.46
N ARG A 405 29.21 15.53 -17.42
CA ARG A 405 27.89 15.86 -17.99
C ARG A 405 26.74 15.73 -16.97
N ASP A 406 26.92 14.92 -15.92
CA ASP A 406 25.94 14.82 -14.84
C ASP A 406 25.87 16.09 -13.96
N ALA A 407 26.83 17.02 -14.13
CA ALA A 407 26.83 18.33 -13.47
C ALA A 407 25.97 19.39 -14.18
N GLU A 408 25.57 19.10 -15.40
CA GLU A 408 24.85 20.07 -16.24
C GLU A 408 23.35 19.70 -16.24
N PRO A 409 22.43 20.68 -16.11
CA PRO A 409 21.00 20.43 -16.28
C PRO A 409 20.72 19.76 -17.61
N LEU A 410 19.88 18.74 -17.59
CA LEU A 410 19.40 18.08 -18.79
C LEU A 410 18.75 19.11 -19.72
N GLN A 411 19.08 19.07 -21.01
CA GLN A 411 18.40 19.83 -22.05
C GLN A 411 18.04 18.90 -23.19
N THR A 412 16.75 18.82 -23.50
CA THR A 412 16.24 17.84 -24.46
C THR A 412 14.96 18.30 -25.14
N ASP A 413 14.72 17.83 -26.36
CA ASP A 413 13.44 17.95 -27.04
C ASP A 413 12.58 16.68 -26.89
N VAL A 414 13.06 15.67 -26.16
CA VAL A 414 12.27 14.49 -25.82
C VAL A 414 11.08 14.90 -24.95
N LEU A 415 9.91 14.35 -25.25
CA LEU A 415 8.66 14.65 -24.58
C LEU A 415 8.68 14.08 -23.16
N LEU A 416 8.59 14.94 -22.13
CA LEU A 416 8.68 14.56 -20.73
C LEU A 416 7.36 14.78 -20.00
N LEU A 417 6.93 13.77 -19.24
CA LEU A 417 5.91 13.87 -18.21
C LEU A 417 6.53 13.55 -16.85
N VAL A 418 6.49 14.49 -15.93
CA VAL A 418 7.03 14.31 -14.58
C VAL A 418 5.90 14.34 -13.57
N ILE A 419 5.78 13.28 -12.79
CA ILE A 419 4.78 13.15 -11.72
C ILE A 419 5.52 13.21 -10.39
N GLY A 420 5.04 14.04 -9.48
CA GLY A 420 5.55 14.13 -8.09
C GLY A 420 4.44 13.92 -7.09
N GLY A 421 4.75 13.37 -5.93
CA GLY A 421 3.84 13.31 -4.80
C GLY A 421 3.99 14.55 -3.91
N GLU A 422 2.88 15.11 -3.44
CA GLU A 422 2.88 16.26 -2.52
C GLU A 422 3.61 15.94 -1.20
N TYR A 423 3.49 14.70 -0.72
CA TYR A 423 4.12 14.19 0.49
C TYR A 423 5.35 13.33 0.21
N ASP A 424 6.06 13.57 -0.89
CA ASP A 424 7.31 12.83 -1.16
C ASP A 424 8.47 13.44 -0.36
N PRO A 425 9.01 12.73 0.64
CA PRO A 425 10.10 13.24 1.45
C PRO A 425 11.46 13.22 0.73
N GLY A 426 11.60 12.38 -0.30
CA GLY A 426 12.84 12.16 -1.04
C GLY A 426 12.94 13.01 -2.29
N SER A 427 11.86 13.03 -3.10
CA SER A 427 11.79 13.81 -4.33
C SER A 427 10.67 14.85 -4.26
N PRO A 428 10.90 15.99 -3.60
CA PRO A 428 9.88 17.00 -3.37
C PRO A 428 9.34 17.58 -4.69
N PRO A 429 8.11 18.15 -4.67
CA PRO A 429 7.42 18.68 -5.86
C PRO A 429 8.28 19.57 -6.77
N ARG A 430 9.16 20.39 -6.18
CA ARG A 430 10.07 21.27 -6.95
C ARG A 430 11.00 20.52 -7.91
N TYR A 431 11.35 19.27 -7.63
CA TYR A 431 12.18 18.48 -8.53
C TYR A 431 11.42 18.11 -9.80
N ALA A 432 10.14 17.79 -9.70
CA ALA A 432 9.30 17.52 -10.86
C ALA A 432 9.21 18.74 -11.78
N GLU A 433 9.00 19.93 -11.21
CA GLU A 433 8.97 21.19 -11.97
C GLU A 433 10.33 21.50 -12.62
N THR A 434 11.42 21.31 -11.87
CA THR A 434 12.78 21.56 -12.36
C THR A 434 13.15 20.65 -13.54
N ILE A 435 12.79 19.36 -13.46
CA ILE A 435 13.08 18.39 -14.52
C ILE A 435 12.18 18.63 -15.74
N ALA A 436 10.90 18.92 -15.53
CA ALA A 436 10.00 19.21 -16.64
C ALA A 436 10.47 20.44 -17.44
N ALA A 437 10.99 21.46 -16.77
CA ALA A 437 11.55 22.64 -17.41
C ALA A 437 12.83 22.36 -18.24
N ALA A 438 13.41 21.18 -18.12
CA ALA A 438 14.57 20.75 -18.92
C ALA A 438 14.22 20.34 -20.35
N SER A 439 12.93 20.12 -20.65
CA SER A 439 12.44 19.83 -21.99
C SER A 439 11.57 20.98 -22.51
N THR A 440 11.67 21.25 -23.82
CA THR A 440 10.78 22.19 -24.52
C THR A 440 9.30 21.73 -24.50
N HIS A 441 9.05 20.45 -24.23
CA HIS A 441 7.75 19.80 -24.15
C HIS A 441 7.57 19.02 -22.83
N GLY A 442 8.07 19.59 -21.73
CA GLY A 442 7.97 18.99 -20.41
C GLY A 442 6.72 19.42 -19.66
N HIS A 443 6.04 18.46 -19.04
CA HIS A 443 4.87 18.70 -18.17
C HIS A 443 5.15 18.14 -16.78
N ALA A 444 4.81 18.89 -15.73
CA ALA A 444 4.89 18.45 -14.35
C ALA A 444 3.51 18.46 -13.71
N PHE A 445 3.17 17.40 -13.00
CA PHE A 445 1.94 17.29 -12.21
C PHE A 445 2.26 16.77 -10.82
N ILE A 446 1.68 17.43 -9.82
CA ILE A 446 1.81 17.04 -8.42
C ILE A 446 0.51 16.37 -7.99
N VAL A 447 0.63 15.13 -7.56
CA VAL A 447 -0.52 14.36 -7.06
C VAL A 447 -0.73 14.73 -5.59
N PRO A 448 -1.90 15.28 -5.23
CA PRO A 448 -2.20 15.68 -3.86
C PRO A 448 -2.12 14.49 -2.90
N GLU A 449 -1.53 14.71 -1.75
CA GLU A 449 -1.36 13.75 -0.66
C GLU A 449 -0.66 12.42 -1.03
N ALA A 450 -0.15 12.28 -2.25
CA ALA A 450 0.65 11.13 -2.63
C ALA A 450 2.08 11.24 -2.05
N GLY A 451 2.63 10.12 -1.65
CA GLY A 451 4.02 9.99 -1.21
C GLY A 451 4.95 9.64 -2.37
N HIS A 452 6.09 9.00 -2.04
CA HIS A 452 7.06 8.50 -3.01
C HIS A 452 6.46 7.44 -3.92
N ALA A 453 6.76 7.48 -5.21
CA ALA A 453 6.15 6.66 -6.27
C ALA A 453 4.63 6.91 -6.37
N ALA A 454 4.27 8.14 -6.70
CA ALA A 454 2.90 8.65 -6.67
C ALA A 454 1.90 7.82 -7.53
N LEU A 455 2.37 7.22 -8.63
CA LEU A 455 1.56 6.38 -9.51
C LEU A 455 1.25 4.99 -8.93
N ILE A 456 2.04 4.51 -7.97
CA ILE A 456 1.77 3.24 -7.26
C ILE A 456 0.51 3.36 -6.36
N SER A 457 0.18 4.57 -5.92
CA SER A 457 -1.05 4.84 -5.14
C SER A 457 -2.36 4.56 -5.90
N ALA A 458 -2.26 4.19 -7.19
CA ALA A 458 -3.37 3.88 -8.07
C ALA A 458 -4.42 4.99 -8.19
N ASP A 459 -4.02 6.27 -8.03
CA ASP A 459 -4.93 7.40 -8.25
C ASP A 459 -5.44 7.38 -9.70
N PRO A 460 -6.77 7.28 -9.93
CA PRO A 460 -7.31 7.17 -11.28
C PRO A 460 -7.03 8.41 -12.13
N CYS A 461 -6.90 9.58 -11.52
CA CYS A 461 -6.60 10.83 -12.22
C CYS A 461 -5.14 10.84 -12.68
N ALA A 462 -4.19 10.52 -11.81
CA ALA A 462 -2.77 10.45 -12.14
C ALA A 462 -2.51 9.39 -13.23
N ASN A 463 -3.11 8.21 -13.12
CA ASN A 463 -3.04 7.18 -14.16
C ASN A 463 -3.66 7.64 -15.48
N GLY A 464 -4.78 8.39 -15.44
CA GLY A 464 -5.41 8.99 -16.62
C GLY A 464 -4.51 10.00 -17.33
N ILE A 465 -3.77 10.81 -16.57
CA ILE A 465 -2.76 11.77 -17.09
C ILE A 465 -1.65 11.02 -17.84
N VAL A 466 -1.08 9.97 -17.24
CA VAL A 466 -0.05 9.12 -17.85
C VAL A 466 -0.55 8.49 -19.14
N TYR A 467 -1.76 7.93 -19.12
CA TYR A 467 -2.37 7.30 -20.29
C TYR A 467 -2.63 8.30 -21.41
N ALA A 468 -3.14 9.48 -21.08
CA ALA A 468 -3.38 10.54 -22.08
C ALA A 468 -2.06 11.01 -22.72
N PHE A 469 -1.00 11.20 -21.92
CA PHE A 469 0.31 11.56 -22.41
C PHE A 469 0.91 10.50 -23.35
N LEU A 470 0.86 9.22 -22.98
CA LEU A 470 1.36 8.14 -23.83
C LEU A 470 0.66 8.08 -25.20
N ASN A 471 -0.63 8.42 -25.27
CA ASN A 471 -1.36 8.41 -26.52
C ASN A 471 -1.09 9.63 -27.37
N ASP A 472 -0.96 10.81 -26.78
CA ASP A 472 -0.68 12.08 -27.49
C ASP A 472 0.29 12.95 -26.66
N PRO A 473 1.60 12.65 -26.67
CA PRO A 473 2.56 13.31 -25.79
C PRO A 473 2.90 14.75 -26.19
N LEU A 474 2.43 15.23 -27.33
CA LEU A 474 2.54 16.65 -27.73
C LEU A 474 1.44 17.51 -27.12
N ARG A 475 0.38 16.88 -26.61
CA ARG A 475 -0.73 17.58 -25.98
C ARG A 475 -0.61 17.48 -24.47
N GLU A 476 -0.67 18.64 -23.80
CA GLU A 476 -0.74 18.67 -22.34
C GLU A 476 -1.95 17.88 -21.83
N PRO A 477 -1.76 16.89 -20.95
CA PRO A 477 -2.85 16.15 -20.34
C PRO A 477 -3.74 17.04 -19.46
N ARG A 478 -5.03 16.76 -19.41
CA ARG A 478 -5.95 17.43 -18.51
C ARG A 478 -5.71 16.96 -17.08
N SER A 479 -5.61 17.91 -16.16
CA SER A 479 -5.27 17.64 -14.76
C SER A 479 -6.31 18.16 -13.75
N GLU A 480 -7.46 18.68 -14.22
CA GLU A 480 -8.49 19.26 -13.34
C GLU A 480 -9.05 18.24 -12.34
N CYS A 481 -8.94 16.96 -12.63
CA CYS A 481 -9.33 15.87 -11.74
C CYS A 481 -8.43 15.80 -10.48
N LEU A 482 -7.15 16.21 -10.54
CA LEU A 482 -6.28 16.23 -9.36
C LEU A 482 -6.83 17.13 -8.25
N ALA A 483 -7.44 18.26 -8.61
CA ALA A 483 -8.08 19.15 -7.64
C ALA A 483 -9.36 18.55 -7.00
N GLN A 484 -9.91 17.49 -7.59
CA GLN A 484 -11.10 16.80 -7.13
C GLN A 484 -10.76 15.51 -6.36
N THR A 485 -9.52 15.07 -6.40
CA THR A 485 -9.03 13.92 -5.64
C THR A 485 -9.12 14.25 -4.15
N ARG A 486 -10.27 13.90 -3.54
CA ARG A 486 -10.46 14.00 -2.09
C ARG A 486 -9.89 12.75 -1.47
N GLN A 487 -8.83 12.94 -0.74
CA GLN A 487 -8.32 11.89 0.12
C GLN A 487 -9.12 11.85 1.45
N PRO A 488 -9.32 10.69 2.09
CA PRO A 488 -9.86 10.64 3.45
C PRO A 488 -8.94 11.44 4.38
N GLY A 489 -9.53 12.26 5.26
CA GLY A 489 -8.80 13.16 6.16
C GLY A 489 -7.80 12.45 7.08
N PHE A 490 -7.10 13.24 7.89
CA PHE A 490 -6.13 12.74 8.87
C PHE A 490 -6.73 11.72 9.83
N SER A 491 -5.94 10.73 10.18
CA SER A 491 -6.32 9.73 11.16
C SER A 491 -6.47 10.35 12.54
N LEU A 492 -7.61 10.11 13.17
CA LEU A 492 -7.84 10.58 14.53
C LEU A 492 -7.38 9.49 15.52
N ARG A 493 -6.70 9.90 16.58
CA ARG A 493 -6.60 9.04 17.76
C ARG A 493 -8.02 8.61 18.13
N ALA A 494 -8.23 7.32 18.40
CA ALA A 494 -9.49 6.88 18.94
C ALA A 494 -9.83 7.79 20.13
N ALA A 495 -10.79 8.70 19.92
CA ALA A 495 -11.19 9.70 20.94
C ALA A 495 -11.78 9.05 22.19
N LEU A 496 -11.97 7.74 22.14
CA LEU A 496 -12.31 6.91 23.27
C LEU A 496 -11.00 6.30 23.82
N SER A 497 -10.39 7.00 24.76
CA SER A 497 -9.37 6.39 25.62
C SER A 497 -9.87 5.04 26.15
N ARG A 498 -8.97 4.05 26.31
CA ARG A 498 -9.33 2.74 26.92
C ARG A 498 -10.28 2.87 28.12
N PRO A 499 -10.15 3.88 29.03
CA PRO A 499 -11.14 4.14 30.07
C PRO A 499 -12.54 4.49 29.54
N ALA A 500 -12.69 5.26 28.46
CA ALA A 500 -14.01 5.60 27.93
C ALA A 500 -14.72 4.42 27.26
N ILE A 501 -13.97 3.57 26.54
CA ILE A 501 -14.48 2.30 26.02
C ILE A 501 -14.85 1.38 27.16
N THR A 502 -14.02 1.30 28.21
CA THR A 502 -14.27 0.52 29.41
C THR A 502 -15.50 1.02 30.15
N ILE A 503 -15.64 2.34 30.34
CA ILE A 503 -16.80 2.96 30.97
C ILE A 503 -18.07 2.71 30.15
N LEU A 504 -18.02 2.89 28.82
CA LEU A 504 -19.15 2.63 27.94
C LEU A 504 -19.55 1.14 27.93
N SER A 505 -18.55 0.25 27.92
CA SER A 505 -18.76 -1.20 28.03
C SER A 505 -19.32 -1.58 29.38
N VAL A 506 -18.85 -1.00 30.47
CA VAL A 506 -19.37 -1.20 31.83
C VAL A 506 -20.79 -0.66 31.97
N VAL A 507 -21.10 0.52 31.41
CA VAL A 507 -22.46 1.10 31.38
C VAL A 507 -23.38 0.23 30.55
N LEU A 508 -22.94 -0.23 29.36
CA LEU A 508 -23.72 -1.12 28.52
C LEU A 508 -23.97 -2.48 29.17
N LEU A 509 -22.93 -3.07 29.77
CA LEU A 509 -23.04 -4.27 30.59
C LEU A 509 -23.95 -4.04 31.82
N GLY A 510 -23.86 -2.88 32.45
CA GLY A 510 -24.73 -2.47 33.55
C GLY A 510 -26.19 -2.36 33.15
N VAL A 511 -26.47 -1.77 31.99
CA VAL A 511 -27.84 -1.67 31.41
C VAL A 511 -28.35 -3.07 30.98
N LEU A 512 -27.50 -3.87 30.35
CA LEU A 512 -27.85 -5.24 29.96
C LEU A 512 -28.04 -6.16 31.17
N THR A 513 -27.20 -6.07 32.20
CA THR A 513 -27.36 -6.84 33.44
C THR A 513 -28.55 -6.36 34.26
N TRP A 514 -28.83 -5.04 34.33
CA TRP A 514 -29.99 -4.49 35.01
C TRP A 514 -31.31 -4.83 34.32
N SER A 515 -31.36 -4.73 32.97
CA SER A 515 -32.50 -5.15 32.17
C SER A 515 -32.67 -6.68 32.21
N GLY A 516 -31.59 -7.46 32.17
CA GLY A 516 -31.57 -8.89 32.40
C GLY A 516 -32.05 -9.27 33.83
N TRP A 517 -31.56 -8.57 34.86
CA TRP A 517 -31.99 -8.78 36.25
C TRP A 517 -33.44 -8.41 36.51
N ARG A 518 -33.95 -7.29 35.94
CA ARG A 518 -35.38 -6.96 35.95
C ARG A 518 -36.20 -8.02 35.19
N GLY A 519 -35.67 -8.50 34.06
CA GLY A 519 -36.25 -9.60 33.32
C GLY A 519 -36.35 -10.87 34.17
N VAL A 520 -35.24 -11.23 34.84
CA VAL A 520 -35.19 -12.38 35.78
C VAL A 520 -36.10 -12.22 36.98
N GLN A 521 -36.26 -11.01 37.56
CA GLN A 521 -37.20 -10.76 38.66
C GLN A 521 -38.66 -10.89 38.22
N ASN A 522 -38.99 -10.39 37.03
CA ASN A 522 -40.31 -10.60 36.43
C ASN A 522 -40.54 -12.06 36.06
N PHE A 523 -39.46 -12.78 35.66
CA PHE A 523 -39.47 -14.22 35.39
C PHE A 523 -39.74 -15.10 36.60
N LYS A 524 -39.26 -14.72 37.79
CA LYS A 524 -39.51 -15.48 39.03
C LYS A 524 -40.97 -15.41 39.49
N ARG A 525 -41.77 -14.48 38.95
CA ARG A 525 -43.18 -14.28 39.30
C ARG A 525 -44.17 -14.93 38.35
N GLN A 526 -43.71 -15.64 37.28
CA GLN A 526 -44.57 -16.30 36.30
C GLN A 526 -44.37 -17.83 36.29
N PRO A 527 -45.43 -18.64 36.00
CA PRO A 527 -45.30 -20.09 35.94
C PRO A 527 -44.37 -20.54 34.80
N ARG A 528 -43.50 -21.49 35.11
CA ARG A 528 -42.52 -22.08 34.21
C ARG A 528 -43.19 -22.87 33.10
N SER A 529 -43.38 -22.28 31.90
CA SER A 529 -43.75 -22.99 30.68
C SER A 529 -42.53 -23.06 29.71
N TRP A 530 -42.36 -24.24 29.14
CA TRP A 530 -41.18 -24.68 28.36
C TRP A 530 -41.11 -24.07 26.95
N THR A 531 -40.97 -22.76 26.78
CA THR A 531 -40.94 -22.08 25.47
C THR A 531 -39.57 -22.10 24.80
N TRP A 532 -38.47 -22.22 25.56
CA TRP A 532 -37.13 -22.24 25.01
C TRP A 532 -36.86 -23.42 24.04
N HIS A 533 -37.44 -24.61 24.26
CA HIS A 533 -37.34 -25.74 23.34
C HIS A 533 -38.08 -25.46 22.02
N ILE A 534 -39.16 -24.72 22.05
CA ILE A 534 -39.94 -24.35 20.87
C ILE A 534 -39.13 -23.27 20.09
N SER A 535 -38.64 -22.27 20.78
CA SER A 535 -37.79 -21.22 20.17
C SER A 535 -36.56 -21.83 19.49
N LEU A 536 -35.91 -22.80 20.13
CA LEU A 536 -34.72 -23.47 19.56
C LEU A 536 -35.07 -24.34 18.32
N ARG A 537 -36.25 -24.98 18.29
CA ARG A 537 -36.72 -25.74 17.14
C ARG A 537 -37.14 -24.89 15.96
N LEU A 538 -37.73 -23.72 16.23
CA LEU A 538 -38.15 -22.77 15.21
C LEU A 538 -36.98 -22.00 14.57
N LEU A 539 -35.81 -21.94 15.23
CA LEU A 539 -34.62 -21.22 14.72
C LEU A 539 -34.10 -21.73 13.38
N GLY A 540 -34.44 -22.97 13.00
CA GLY A 540 -33.87 -23.57 11.80
C GLY A 540 -32.35 -23.77 11.90
N TRP A 541 -31.88 -25.01 11.77
CA TRP A 541 -30.46 -25.32 11.95
C TRP A 541 -29.62 -25.09 10.70
N TRP A 542 -30.23 -24.98 9.54
CA TRP A 542 -29.51 -24.91 8.28
C TRP A 542 -28.63 -23.63 8.12
N PRO A 543 -29.04 -22.39 8.55
CA PRO A 543 -28.16 -21.24 8.42
C PRO A 543 -26.96 -21.32 9.37
N VAL A 544 -27.13 -21.88 10.57
CA VAL A 544 -26.01 -22.09 11.52
C VAL A 544 -25.06 -23.15 10.99
N ALA A 545 -25.60 -24.25 10.44
CA ALA A 545 -24.78 -25.28 9.81
C ALA A 545 -24.03 -24.76 8.59
N ALA A 546 -24.69 -23.95 7.75
CA ALA A 546 -24.04 -23.30 6.61
C ALA A 546 -22.93 -22.37 7.05
N SER A 547 -23.16 -21.53 8.08
CA SER A 547 -22.12 -20.67 8.65
C SER A 547 -20.93 -21.48 9.18
N ALA A 548 -21.18 -22.57 9.90
CA ALA A 548 -20.13 -23.43 10.45
C ALA A 548 -19.31 -24.12 9.34
N VAL A 549 -19.98 -24.61 8.29
CA VAL A 549 -19.32 -25.23 7.12
C VAL A 549 -18.44 -24.21 6.40
N LEU A 550 -18.97 -23.00 6.12
CA LEU A 550 -18.22 -21.96 5.42
C LEU A 550 -17.03 -21.46 6.24
N VAL A 551 -17.18 -21.28 7.55
CA VAL A 551 -16.07 -20.95 8.46
C VAL A 551 -15.02 -22.07 8.42
N THR A 552 -15.41 -23.33 8.44
CA THR A 552 -14.48 -24.45 8.38
C THR A 552 -13.73 -24.50 7.04
N LEU A 553 -14.43 -24.31 5.92
CA LEU A 553 -13.81 -24.27 4.59
C LEU A 553 -12.84 -23.09 4.45
N ALA A 554 -13.20 -21.91 4.97
CA ALA A 554 -12.33 -20.75 4.97
C ALA A 554 -11.06 -20.99 5.82
N LEU A 555 -11.21 -21.60 7.00
CA LEU A 555 -10.06 -21.98 7.84
C LEU A 555 -9.15 -22.99 7.15
N LEU A 556 -9.70 -23.94 6.40
CA LEU A 556 -8.89 -24.89 5.62
C LEU A 556 -8.16 -24.21 4.47
N SER A 557 -8.82 -23.28 3.75
CA SER A 557 -8.20 -22.48 2.69
C SER A 557 -7.04 -21.65 3.22
N ASP A 558 -7.30 -20.90 4.29
CA ASP A 558 -6.29 -20.03 4.91
C ASP A 558 -5.11 -20.81 5.51
N ALA A 559 -5.34 -22.02 6.03
CA ALA A 559 -4.29 -22.89 6.50
C ALA A 559 -3.40 -23.42 5.37
N LEU A 560 -3.96 -23.64 4.17
CA LEU A 560 -3.21 -24.06 2.98
C LEU A 560 -2.40 -22.91 2.39
N GLU A 561 -2.95 -21.70 2.39
CA GLU A 561 -2.33 -20.50 1.81
C GLU A 561 -1.46 -19.72 2.82
N ASN A 562 -1.52 -20.10 4.10
CA ASN A 562 -0.89 -19.42 5.23
C ASN A 562 -1.27 -17.93 5.36
N THR A 563 -2.50 -17.59 4.96
CA THR A 563 -3.06 -16.23 5.01
C THR A 563 -4.49 -16.27 5.58
N PRO A 564 -4.88 -15.42 6.54
CA PRO A 564 -6.21 -15.44 7.16
C PRO A 564 -7.26 -14.61 6.40
N ILE A 565 -7.16 -14.52 5.08
CA ILE A 565 -8.01 -13.66 4.26
C ILE A 565 -9.43 -14.22 4.15
N SER A 566 -9.57 -15.52 3.86
CA SER A 566 -10.86 -16.16 3.60
C SER A 566 -11.74 -16.20 4.84
N ILE A 567 -11.16 -16.52 6.02
CA ILE A 567 -11.91 -16.59 7.28
C ILE A 567 -12.45 -15.23 7.71
N VAL A 568 -11.65 -14.17 7.56
CA VAL A 568 -12.08 -12.80 7.87
C VAL A 568 -13.26 -12.41 6.99
N HIS A 569 -13.21 -12.66 5.68
CA HIS A 569 -14.31 -12.39 4.75
C HIS A 569 -15.60 -13.13 5.11
N VAL A 570 -15.51 -14.42 5.40
CA VAL A 570 -16.68 -15.23 5.75
C VAL A 570 -17.33 -14.73 7.04
N VAL A 571 -16.54 -14.44 8.05
CA VAL A 571 -17.04 -14.00 9.36
C VAL A 571 -17.66 -12.60 9.30
N GLU A 572 -17.12 -11.69 8.51
CA GLU A 572 -17.63 -10.30 8.39
C GLU A 572 -18.82 -10.15 7.45
N THR A 573 -18.94 -11.01 6.43
CA THR A 573 -19.92 -10.80 5.35
C THR A 573 -20.98 -11.89 5.29
N ILE A 574 -20.58 -13.15 5.29
CA ILE A 574 -21.49 -14.28 5.05
C ILE A 574 -22.24 -14.68 6.32
N VAL A 575 -21.55 -14.78 7.45
CA VAL A 575 -22.21 -15.15 8.72
C VAL A 575 -23.28 -14.12 9.11
N PRO A 576 -23.05 -12.79 9.03
CA PRO A 576 -24.11 -11.79 9.25
C PRO A 576 -25.29 -11.90 8.28
N LEU A 577 -25.03 -12.20 7.00
CA LEU A 577 -26.09 -12.41 6.01
C LEU A 577 -26.95 -13.63 6.35
N LEU A 578 -26.33 -14.76 6.70
CA LEU A 578 -27.04 -15.97 7.09
C LEU A 578 -27.86 -15.78 8.39
N ALA A 579 -27.32 -15.03 9.34
CA ALA A 579 -28.05 -14.63 10.55
C ALA A 579 -29.26 -13.75 10.23
N ALA A 580 -29.12 -12.82 9.30
CA ALA A 580 -30.22 -11.96 8.87
C ALA A 580 -31.30 -12.74 8.11
N VAL A 581 -30.94 -13.70 7.26
CA VAL A 581 -31.87 -14.63 6.63
C VAL A 581 -32.62 -15.42 7.70
N GLN A 582 -31.95 -15.94 8.71
CA GLN A 582 -32.54 -16.64 9.82
C GLN A 582 -33.52 -15.75 10.63
N ALA A 583 -33.12 -14.46 10.85
CA ALA A 583 -33.99 -13.50 11.54
C ALA A 583 -35.26 -13.20 10.74
N ALA A 584 -35.19 -13.09 9.41
CA ALA A 584 -36.37 -12.87 8.56
C ALA A 584 -37.44 -13.98 8.71
N PHE A 585 -37.02 -15.24 8.82
CA PHE A 585 -37.96 -16.35 9.05
C PHE A 585 -38.53 -16.36 10.48
N LEU A 586 -37.77 -15.96 11.47
CA LEU A 586 -38.19 -15.99 12.87
C LEU A 586 -39.29 -14.97 13.24
N PHE A 587 -39.45 -13.94 12.43
CA PHE A 587 -40.34 -12.81 12.72
C PHE A 587 -41.39 -12.57 11.63
N SER A 588 -41.69 -13.58 10.84
CA SER A 588 -42.79 -13.51 9.86
C SER A 588 -44.13 -13.58 10.53
N PRO A 589 -44.98 -12.54 10.42
CA PRO A 589 -46.31 -12.57 11.05
C PRO A 589 -47.27 -13.56 10.42
N GLU A 590 -47.07 -13.92 9.12
CA GLU A 590 -48.00 -14.78 8.37
C GLU A 590 -47.66 -16.27 8.45
N ASP A 591 -46.37 -16.59 8.69
CA ASP A 591 -45.86 -17.96 8.73
C ASP A 591 -45.50 -18.46 10.15
N GLU A 592 -46.05 -17.81 11.19
CA GLU A 592 -45.75 -18.15 12.58
C GLU A 592 -46.45 -19.48 12.98
N PRO A 593 -45.76 -20.63 12.86
CA PRO A 593 -46.40 -21.94 13.10
C PRO A 593 -46.76 -22.14 14.59
N ALA A 594 -46.29 -21.29 15.47
CA ALA A 594 -46.55 -21.34 16.90
C ALA A 594 -47.38 -20.14 17.40
N LEU A 595 -47.95 -19.34 16.51
CA LEU A 595 -48.70 -18.14 16.89
C LEU A 595 -49.85 -18.47 17.88
N GLU A 596 -50.64 -19.53 17.61
CA GLU A 596 -51.69 -19.94 18.49
C GLU A 596 -51.18 -20.41 19.86
N VAL A 597 -50.06 -21.09 19.91
CA VAL A 597 -49.41 -21.55 21.15
C VAL A 597 -48.81 -20.34 21.91
N THR A 598 -48.23 -19.39 21.17
CA THR A 598 -47.66 -18.17 21.74
C THR A 598 -48.75 -17.24 22.29
N LEU A 599 -49.86 -17.10 21.56
CA LEU A 599 -51.06 -16.34 22.00
C LEU A 599 -51.79 -17.01 23.18
N ALA A 600 -51.82 -18.34 23.23
CA ALA A 600 -52.37 -19.10 24.34
C ALA A 600 -51.48 -19.09 25.59
N SER A 601 -50.22 -18.72 25.44
CA SER A 601 -49.29 -18.62 26.56
C SER A 601 -49.54 -17.33 27.36
N ARG A 602 -49.45 -17.41 28.69
CA ARG A 602 -49.58 -16.22 29.56
C ARG A 602 -48.32 -15.32 29.52
N ARG A 603 -47.41 -15.53 28.57
CA ARG A 603 -46.18 -14.75 28.41
C ARG A 603 -46.41 -13.60 27.45
N PRO A 604 -45.83 -12.40 27.73
CA PRO A 604 -45.78 -11.34 26.74
C PRO A 604 -45.02 -11.79 25.48
N ILE A 605 -45.58 -11.55 24.32
CA ILE A 605 -45.01 -11.90 23.01
C ILE A 605 -43.59 -11.31 22.86
N ALA A 606 -43.37 -10.09 23.35
CA ALA A 606 -42.05 -9.45 23.41
C ALA A 606 -40.96 -10.34 24.01
N TRP A 607 -41.32 -11.16 24.99
CA TRP A 607 -40.36 -12.02 25.67
C TRP A 607 -39.94 -13.23 24.82
N THR A 608 -40.86 -13.79 24.06
CA THR A 608 -40.57 -14.86 23.10
C THR A 608 -39.67 -14.34 21.98
N MET A 609 -39.86 -13.12 21.51
CA MET A 609 -39.06 -12.50 20.49
C MET A 609 -37.63 -12.21 20.98
N VAL A 610 -37.47 -11.67 22.18
CA VAL A 610 -36.13 -11.47 22.80
C VAL A 610 -35.41 -12.82 22.99
N GLU A 611 -36.14 -13.89 23.40
CA GLU A 611 -35.58 -15.23 23.53
C GLU A 611 -35.05 -15.78 22.17
N ARG A 612 -35.83 -15.61 21.10
CA ARG A 612 -35.43 -16.03 19.74
C ARG A 612 -34.20 -15.27 19.25
N LEU A 613 -34.18 -13.95 19.47
CA LEU A 613 -32.99 -13.15 19.13
C LEU A 613 -31.77 -13.56 19.96
N ALA A 614 -31.93 -13.77 21.25
CA ALA A 614 -30.84 -14.23 22.11
C ALA A 614 -30.23 -15.55 21.62
N TRP A 615 -31.07 -16.52 21.21
CA TRP A 615 -30.60 -17.77 20.64
C TRP A 615 -29.92 -17.58 19.28
N LEU A 616 -30.47 -16.73 18.41
CA LEU A 616 -29.86 -16.39 17.12
C LEU A 616 -28.46 -15.81 17.31
N PHE A 617 -28.31 -14.79 18.16
CA PHE A 617 -27.02 -14.18 18.46
C PHE A 617 -26.07 -15.17 19.16
N ALA A 618 -26.56 -16.02 20.06
CA ALA A 618 -25.73 -17.03 20.71
C ALA A 618 -25.18 -18.06 19.73
N LEU A 619 -25.98 -18.57 18.81
CA LEU A 619 -25.58 -19.60 17.87
C LEU A 619 -24.70 -19.03 16.74
N GLN A 620 -25.16 -18.01 16.05
CA GLN A 620 -24.37 -17.38 14.96
C GLN A 620 -23.11 -16.68 15.52
N GLY A 621 -23.25 -16.02 16.67
CA GLY A 621 -22.14 -15.37 17.35
C GLY A 621 -21.08 -16.36 17.85
N SER A 622 -21.44 -17.56 18.29
CA SER A 622 -20.46 -18.59 18.67
C SER A 622 -19.65 -19.07 17.45
N VAL A 623 -20.29 -19.27 16.29
CA VAL A 623 -19.61 -19.63 15.04
C VAL A 623 -18.64 -18.51 14.61
N ALA A 624 -19.11 -17.26 14.64
CA ALA A 624 -18.27 -16.09 14.31
C ALA A 624 -17.10 -15.92 15.29
N LEU A 625 -17.35 -16.10 16.58
CA LEU A 625 -16.32 -15.99 17.62
C LEU A 625 -15.20 -17.03 17.46
N ILE A 626 -15.56 -18.29 17.15
CA ILE A 626 -14.56 -19.33 16.89
C ILE A 626 -13.71 -18.97 15.69
N GLY A 627 -14.34 -18.58 14.57
CA GLY A 627 -13.62 -18.16 13.38
C GLY A 627 -12.69 -16.96 13.63
N SER A 628 -13.21 -15.95 14.35
CA SER A 628 -12.43 -14.76 14.70
C SER A 628 -11.28 -15.05 15.67
N ALA A 629 -11.46 -15.95 16.61
CA ALA A 629 -10.40 -16.33 17.55
C ALA A 629 -9.24 -17.04 16.83
N VAL A 630 -9.55 -17.88 15.84
CA VAL A 630 -8.52 -18.54 15.02
C VAL A 630 -7.82 -17.52 14.13
N ALA A 631 -8.57 -16.64 13.45
CA ALA A 631 -8.00 -15.57 12.63
C ALA A 631 -7.09 -14.64 13.45
N ALA A 632 -7.53 -14.24 14.66
CA ALA A 632 -6.72 -13.42 15.57
C ALA A 632 -5.43 -14.12 16.01
N GLY A 633 -5.48 -15.45 16.22
CA GLY A 633 -4.29 -16.25 16.50
C GLY A 633 -3.29 -16.30 15.33
N MET A 634 -3.79 -16.27 14.08
CA MET A 634 -2.94 -16.25 12.86
C MET A 634 -2.35 -14.86 12.58
N THR A 635 -3.12 -13.79 12.84
CA THR A 635 -2.73 -12.41 12.54
C THR A 635 -2.02 -11.70 13.69
N GLY A 636 -2.11 -12.22 14.91
CA GLY A 636 -1.68 -11.53 16.13
C GLY A 636 -2.59 -10.37 16.54
N GLU A 637 -3.78 -10.27 15.94
CA GLU A 637 -4.77 -9.24 16.26
C GLU A 637 -5.40 -9.47 17.65
N SER A 638 -5.81 -8.37 18.32
CA SER A 638 -6.48 -8.49 19.61
C SER A 638 -7.91 -9.02 19.48
N LEU A 639 -8.35 -9.84 20.45
CA LEU A 639 -9.68 -10.47 20.42
C LEU A 639 -10.84 -9.46 20.44
N ASP A 640 -10.65 -8.29 21.05
CA ASP A 640 -11.67 -7.23 21.08
C ASP A 640 -11.92 -6.64 19.69
N VAL A 641 -10.87 -6.39 18.92
CA VAL A 641 -10.97 -5.97 17.51
C VAL A 641 -11.63 -7.07 16.68
N ALA A 642 -11.21 -8.32 16.84
CA ALA A 642 -11.79 -9.44 16.14
C ALA A 642 -13.29 -9.62 16.43
N VAL A 643 -13.76 -9.37 17.66
CA VAL A 643 -15.19 -9.44 18.04
C VAL A 643 -15.98 -8.28 17.45
N ILE A 644 -15.48 -7.06 17.53
CA ILE A 644 -16.19 -5.87 17.00
C ILE A 644 -16.36 -5.98 15.47
N ARG A 645 -15.43 -6.64 14.80
CA ARG A 645 -15.38 -6.83 13.36
C ARG A 645 -16.67 -7.49 12.81
N TRP A 646 -17.13 -8.56 13.40
CA TRP A 646 -18.33 -9.27 12.95
C TRP A 646 -19.61 -8.83 13.66
N LEU A 647 -19.52 -8.34 14.89
CA LEU A 647 -20.69 -7.95 15.68
C LEU A 647 -21.43 -6.77 15.05
N ALA A 648 -20.71 -5.82 14.46
CA ALA A 648 -21.30 -4.66 13.80
C ALA A 648 -22.14 -5.05 12.56
N PRO A 649 -21.64 -5.77 11.55
CA PRO A 649 -22.46 -6.21 10.44
C PRO A 649 -23.56 -7.18 10.88
N LEU A 650 -23.32 -8.03 11.88
CA LEU A 650 -24.36 -8.93 12.41
C LEU A 650 -25.57 -8.16 12.95
N THR A 651 -25.36 -7.16 13.79
CA THR A 651 -26.43 -6.38 14.39
C THR A 651 -27.21 -5.57 13.35
N ILE A 652 -26.51 -4.94 12.40
CA ILE A 652 -27.17 -4.11 11.37
C ILE A 652 -27.97 -4.97 10.39
N PHE A 653 -27.45 -6.09 9.92
CA PHE A 653 -28.16 -6.96 8.99
C PHE A 653 -29.36 -7.66 9.63
N VAL A 654 -29.23 -8.11 10.88
CA VAL A 654 -30.36 -8.64 11.64
C VAL A 654 -31.44 -7.57 11.83
N GLY A 655 -31.06 -6.35 12.23
CA GLY A 655 -32.00 -5.23 12.38
C GLY A 655 -32.73 -4.88 11.08
N LEU A 656 -32.00 -4.80 9.96
CA LEU A 656 -32.58 -4.57 8.63
C LEU A 656 -33.53 -5.71 8.22
N ALA A 657 -33.14 -6.97 8.42
CA ALA A 657 -33.97 -8.12 8.08
C ALA A 657 -35.31 -8.09 8.84
N LEU A 658 -35.29 -7.78 10.15
CA LEU A 658 -36.48 -7.63 10.96
C LEU A 658 -37.39 -6.53 10.46
N CYS A 659 -36.84 -5.32 10.21
CA CYS A 659 -37.59 -4.18 9.68
C CYS A 659 -38.22 -4.50 8.31
N LEU A 660 -37.44 -5.09 7.39
CA LEU A 660 -37.92 -5.48 6.07
C LEU A 660 -38.99 -6.54 6.14
N THR A 661 -38.87 -7.54 7.03
CA THR A 661 -39.88 -8.58 7.20
C THR A 661 -41.21 -8.01 7.72
N LEU A 662 -41.16 -7.09 8.65
CA LEU A 662 -42.35 -6.41 9.16
C LEU A 662 -43.00 -5.50 8.11
N LEU A 663 -42.22 -4.85 7.28
CA LEU A 663 -42.72 -3.97 6.20
C LEU A 663 -43.33 -4.78 5.06
N THR A 664 -42.67 -5.85 4.63
CA THR A 664 -43.08 -6.66 3.46
C THR A 664 -44.11 -7.72 3.85
N ARG A 665 -44.15 -8.12 5.12
CA ARG A 665 -44.89 -9.26 5.68
C ARG A 665 -44.58 -10.61 5.04
N GLN A 666 -43.56 -10.67 4.17
CA GLN A 666 -43.12 -11.85 3.45
C GLN A 666 -41.64 -12.08 3.63
N PRO A 667 -41.19 -13.16 4.28
CA PRO A 667 -39.79 -13.47 4.51
C PRO A 667 -38.98 -13.55 3.21
N ALA A 668 -39.54 -14.17 2.18
CA ALA A 668 -38.86 -14.30 0.89
C ALA A 668 -38.56 -12.96 0.22
N MET A 669 -39.49 -11.99 0.30
CA MET A 669 -39.28 -10.64 -0.24
C MET A 669 -38.27 -9.87 0.59
N SER A 670 -38.32 -10.00 1.91
CA SER A 670 -37.33 -9.42 2.83
C SER A 670 -35.91 -9.90 2.53
N ILE A 671 -35.73 -11.22 2.35
CA ILE A 671 -34.46 -11.85 2.00
C ILE A 671 -33.97 -11.37 0.64
N GLY A 672 -34.85 -11.32 -0.37
CA GLY A 672 -34.51 -10.80 -1.69
C GLY A 672 -33.99 -9.36 -1.64
N LEU A 673 -34.68 -8.45 -0.92
CA LEU A 673 -34.25 -7.07 -0.72
C LEU A 673 -32.94 -6.99 0.07
N LEU A 674 -32.76 -7.83 1.09
CA LEU A 674 -31.53 -7.88 1.88
C LEU A 674 -30.33 -8.30 1.02
N ILE A 675 -30.51 -9.30 0.15
CA ILE A 675 -29.45 -9.72 -0.79
C ILE A 675 -29.10 -8.60 -1.76
N VAL A 676 -30.10 -7.89 -2.29
CA VAL A 676 -29.85 -6.73 -3.18
C VAL A 676 -29.07 -5.64 -2.45
N VAL A 677 -29.43 -5.32 -1.21
CA VAL A 677 -28.68 -4.35 -0.37
C VAL A 677 -27.26 -4.85 -0.14
N TRP A 678 -27.09 -6.13 0.22
CA TRP A 678 -25.78 -6.73 0.47
C TRP A 678 -24.89 -6.71 -0.80
N CYS A 679 -25.42 -7.13 -1.95
CA CYS A 679 -24.71 -7.04 -3.24
C CYS A 679 -24.35 -5.60 -3.60
N GLY A 680 -25.28 -4.65 -3.39
CA GLY A 680 -25.02 -3.24 -3.63
C GLY A 680 -23.91 -2.69 -2.76
N LEU A 681 -23.86 -3.06 -1.49
CA LEU A 681 -22.79 -2.69 -0.55
C LEU A 681 -21.44 -3.31 -0.95
N MET A 682 -21.42 -4.52 -1.47
CA MET A 682 -20.21 -5.17 -1.95
C MET A 682 -19.68 -4.52 -3.24
N LEU A 683 -20.56 -4.19 -4.19
CA LEU A 683 -20.20 -3.63 -5.49
C LEU A 683 -19.85 -2.13 -5.42
N ALA A 684 -20.48 -1.39 -4.50
CA ALA A 684 -20.32 0.05 -4.36
C ALA A 684 -19.51 0.44 -3.10
N SER A 685 -18.74 -0.49 -2.55
CA SER A 685 -18.00 -0.30 -1.29
C SER A 685 -17.10 0.93 -1.32
N GLU A 686 -16.31 1.12 -2.37
CA GLU A 686 -15.40 2.26 -2.51
C GLU A 686 -16.12 3.61 -2.59
N GLN A 687 -17.21 3.67 -3.37
CA GLN A 687 -18.01 4.89 -3.54
C GLN A 687 -18.78 5.25 -2.26
N LEU A 688 -19.31 4.25 -1.57
CA LEU A 688 -20.02 4.44 -0.30
C LEU A 688 -19.07 4.87 0.82
N ILE A 689 -17.87 4.32 0.82
CA ILE A 689 -16.77 4.70 1.70
C ILE A 689 -16.44 6.19 1.56
N ALA A 690 -16.33 6.68 0.31
CA ALA A 690 -16.01 8.07 0.03
C ALA A 690 -17.13 9.03 0.42
N LEU A 691 -18.41 8.62 0.28
CA LEU A 691 -19.58 9.46 0.55
C LEU A 691 -20.01 9.47 2.03
N TRP A 692 -19.90 8.31 2.72
CA TRP A 692 -20.44 8.10 4.06
C TRP A 692 -19.52 7.22 4.92
N PRO A 693 -18.39 7.72 5.39
CA PRO A 693 -17.39 6.94 6.13
C PRO A 693 -17.91 6.26 7.39
N PHE A 694 -19.07 6.66 7.93
CA PHE A 694 -19.66 6.06 9.13
C PHE A 694 -20.66 4.92 8.85
N LEU A 695 -21.05 4.69 7.58
CA LEU A 695 -22.09 3.70 7.21
C LEU A 695 -21.51 2.45 6.52
N TRP A 696 -20.31 2.01 6.84
CA TRP A 696 -19.71 0.83 6.24
C TRP A 696 -20.12 -0.46 6.96
N PRO A 697 -21.17 -1.14 6.52
CA PRO A 697 -21.59 -2.35 7.21
C PRO A 697 -20.69 -3.56 6.92
N ILE A 698 -20.00 -3.57 5.77
CA ILE A 698 -19.18 -4.71 5.31
C ILE A 698 -17.75 -4.27 5.19
N GLY A 699 -16.87 -4.81 6.06
CA GLY A 699 -15.50 -4.35 6.22
C GLY A 699 -14.44 -5.06 5.39
N VAL A 700 -14.80 -5.70 4.27
CA VAL A 700 -13.87 -6.48 3.43
C VAL A 700 -12.64 -5.68 2.99
N TYR A 701 -12.77 -4.35 2.88
CA TYR A 701 -11.67 -3.43 2.51
C TYR A 701 -11.23 -2.52 3.66
N LEU A 702 -11.74 -2.76 4.86
CA LEU A 702 -11.40 -2.01 6.05
C LEU A 702 -10.30 -2.69 6.82
N GLN A 703 -9.14 -2.09 6.79
CA GLN A 703 -8.06 -2.48 7.68
C GLN A 703 -8.41 -2.06 9.12
N PRO A 704 -8.26 -2.95 10.11
CA PRO A 704 -8.51 -2.64 11.53
C PRO A 704 -7.65 -1.49 12.07
N ASP A 705 -6.60 -1.15 11.34
CA ASP A 705 -5.64 -0.10 11.65
C ASP A 705 -6.18 1.31 11.39
N ARG A 706 -7.32 1.45 10.73
CA ARG A 706 -7.93 2.77 10.55
C ARG A 706 -8.55 3.25 11.86
N PRO A 707 -8.22 4.45 12.32
CA PRO A 707 -8.70 4.98 13.61
C PRO A 707 -10.21 5.18 13.66
N ASP A 708 -10.85 5.38 12.52
CA ASP A 708 -12.30 5.48 12.36
C ASP A 708 -13.00 4.09 12.41
N TYR A 709 -12.25 2.99 12.31
CA TYR A 709 -12.81 1.63 12.31
C TYR A 709 -13.62 1.34 13.58
N ALA A 710 -13.06 1.54 14.74
CA ALA A 710 -13.74 1.27 16.01
C ALA A 710 -14.99 2.14 16.19
N LEU A 711 -14.92 3.41 15.78
CA LEU A 711 -16.06 4.34 15.85
C LEU A 711 -17.17 3.95 14.88
N ASN A 712 -16.81 3.56 13.66
CA ASN A 712 -17.74 3.05 12.66
C ASN A 712 -18.45 1.78 13.17
N ARG A 713 -17.70 0.81 13.70
CA ARG A 713 -18.26 -0.44 14.25
C ARG A 713 -19.19 -0.19 15.43
N LEU A 714 -18.83 0.69 16.33
CA LEU A 714 -19.69 1.08 17.45
C LEU A 714 -20.98 1.74 16.95
N PHE A 715 -20.88 2.68 15.99
CA PHE A 715 -22.05 3.32 15.39
C PHE A 715 -22.98 2.31 14.73
N LEU A 716 -22.45 1.35 13.97
CA LEU A 716 -23.25 0.30 13.32
C LEU A 716 -23.91 -0.64 14.33
N ILE A 717 -23.23 -1.00 15.42
CA ILE A 717 -23.81 -1.78 16.51
C ILE A 717 -25.00 -1.02 17.12
N LEU A 718 -24.83 0.25 17.44
CA LEU A 718 -25.88 1.09 18.02
C LEU A 718 -27.05 1.26 17.05
N LEU A 719 -26.80 1.51 15.78
CA LEU A 719 -27.81 1.60 14.74
C LEU A 719 -28.55 0.26 14.56
N GLY A 720 -27.83 -0.85 14.53
CA GLY A 720 -28.38 -2.20 14.44
C GLY A 720 -29.30 -2.52 15.64
N LEU A 721 -28.83 -2.25 16.85
CA LEU A 721 -29.63 -2.41 18.06
C LEU A 721 -30.87 -1.52 18.05
N TRP A 722 -30.76 -0.28 17.58
CA TRP A 722 -31.91 0.62 17.41
C TRP A 722 -32.92 0.06 16.42
N LEU A 723 -32.50 -0.46 15.27
CA LEU A 723 -33.39 -1.11 14.29
C LEU A 723 -34.07 -2.35 14.87
N ILE A 724 -33.36 -3.15 15.66
CA ILE A 724 -33.93 -4.31 16.35
C ILE A 724 -35.00 -3.84 17.35
N CYS A 725 -34.73 -2.83 18.17
CA CYS A 725 -35.67 -2.26 19.11
C CYS A 725 -36.89 -1.68 18.41
N LEU A 726 -36.70 -0.98 17.27
CA LEU A 726 -37.78 -0.42 16.45
C LEU A 726 -38.68 -1.55 15.90
N ALA A 727 -38.06 -2.59 15.35
CA ALA A 727 -38.79 -3.74 14.84
C ALA A 727 -39.60 -4.45 15.94
N LEU A 728 -39.00 -4.68 17.11
CA LEU A 728 -39.69 -5.28 18.24
C LEU A 728 -40.88 -4.45 18.73
N THR A 729 -40.69 -3.12 18.85
CA THR A 729 -41.80 -2.23 19.27
C THR A 729 -42.92 -2.18 18.25
N TYR A 730 -42.59 -2.15 16.96
CA TYR A 730 -43.60 -2.19 15.90
C TYR A 730 -44.35 -3.53 15.89
N PHE A 731 -43.62 -4.63 16.00
CA PHE A 731 -44.20 -6.00 16.04
C PHE A 731 -45.22 -6.14 17.17
N ILE A 732 -44.87 -5.74 18.38
CA ILE A 732 -45.74 -5.78 19.56
C ILE A 732 -47.01 -4.94 19.33
N HIS A 733 -46.86 -3.75 18.72
CA HIS A 733 -48.00 -2.84 18.50
C HIS A 733 -48.95 -3.31 17.39
N ASP A 734 -48.42 -3.94 16.35
CA ASP A 734 -49.23 -4.47 15.24
C ASP A 734 -50.04 -5.72 15.67
N GLU A 735 -49.46 -6.59 16.49
CA GLU A 735 -50.15 -7.73 17.05
C GLU A 735 -51.27 -7.33 18.02
N GLU A 736 -51.09 -6.32 18.86
CA GLU A 736 -52.15 -5.78 19.68
C GLU A 736 -53.33 -5.27 18.82
N ARG A 737 -53.07 -4.65 17.68
CA ARG A 737 -54.13 -4.16 16.75
C ARG A 737 -54.84 -5.31 16.05
N VAL A 738 -54.13 -6.39 15.65
CA VAL A 738 -54.74 -7.57 15.06
C VAL A 738 -55.64 -8.31 16.06
N LEU A 739 -55.17 -8.42 17.29
CA LEU A 739 -55.94 -9.03 18.40
C LEU A 739 -57.20 -8.17 18.79
N LEU A 740 -57.11 -6.87 18.80
CA LEU A 740 -58.23 -5.96 19.11
C LEU A 740 -59.20 -5.85 17.92
N GLY A 741 -58.70 -5.90 16.67
CA GLY A 741 -59.52 -5.82 15.46
C GLY A 741 -60.37 -7.08 15.23
N GLY A 742 -59.90 -8.26 15.65
CA GLY A 742 -60.65 -9.52 15.58
C GLY A 742 -61.90 -9.58 16.50
N ARG A 743 -61.90 -8.83 17.62
CA ARG A 743 -63.06 -8.73 18.53
C ARG A 743 -64.15 -7.75 18.05
N SER A 744 -63.86 -6.82 17.18
CA SER A 744 -64.82 -5.85 16.67
C SER A 744 -65.72 -6.37 15.55
N LYS A 745 -65.37 -7.48 14.89
CA LYS A 745 -66.16 -8.07 13.79
C LYS A 745 -67.07 -9.22 14.21
N SER A 746 -66.98 -9.72 15.45
CA SER A 746 -67.82 -10.83 15.92
C SER A 746 -69.07 -10.39 16.71
N ASN A 747 -69.33 -9.09 16.88
CA ASN A 747 -70.50 -8.57 17.62
C ASN A 747 -71.51 -7.81 16.76
N THR A 748 -71.47 -7.96 15.43
CA THR A 748 -72.54 -7.49 14.55
C THR A 748 -72.91 -8.56 13.55
N GLY A 749 -73.68 -9.59 14.05
CA GLY A 749 -74.32 -10.61 13.24
C GLY A 749 -75.23 -11.46 14.10
#